data_6206ecd2011cd919c6d1982db247dcdc
#
_entry.id   6206ecd2011cd919c6d1982db247dcdc
#
_cell.length_a   1.000
_cell.length_b   1.000
_cell.length_c   1.000
_cell.angle_alpha   90.00
_cell.angle_beta   90.00
_cell.angle_gamma   90.00
#
_symmetry.space_group_name_H-M   'P 1'
#
loop_
_entity.id
_entity.type
_entity.pdbx_description
1 polymer ?
#
loop_
_entity_poly.entity_id
_entity_poly.type
_entity_poly.pdbx_seq_one_letter_code
_entity_poly.pdbx_strand_id
1 'polypeptide(L)'
;MNKRLLLLILVSFFVTNLIADPVPPARNKDGSLVSGILEAEFDPINAKIPFPSNLLFPTAPPIDLTIQIPGLPDPDDFTNPSVALSSLDGFSTTEKWIANFNQNLGGNPTIIQPGDIDPASVVPGQSVRVFEVTTTGYPYLGVAGIVRELTPVAEFVAVAPGGGVLAIVPTSPLKQYTTYMAVLTNDIRDANGNDATPSSIYGLTKSRTPWVDENGNSTYPLLPDSTARALEPLRQITMSMELNAAAAGVNPDDIVLSWTVHTQSIAPTLKALRSIAEPAPTIIAPTGQTTALLGGPGIADIYIGVITLPYYLSAPSEENPLAFLTNWWKAPPGGYIPPFDQAGLDPNSTNLTVANPFPVQTGVQTVPIILTVPNDLSGFTKPENGWPVTIYQHGLTRNRTDMLPVADAVASVGRVLISMDQPLHGVVPGEIDPPALAAFYVENTPFAPIANERTFDIDIVNNDTFEPGPDGRIDAAGTHSFNLANLQLARDNIRQAEADLSVLALSIQNMDLNGDKVPDLNPFGVSAVSNSAGSVVMNVTAAIEPIITNLYLNASLVGIINVLDSGSFGPSRLWPLLERAGLIRGTPEYEQFLLVVQTLLDPADSASWAAETAARIPVIHNQVQGDTTVPNVIPGSPLSGGEALN
;
A
#
# COMPACT_ATOMS: atom_id res chain seq x y z
N MET A 1 -19.40 -22.41 -18.25
CA MET A 1 -18.22 -22.24 -19.11
C MET A 1 -18.44 -21.03 -19.97
N ASN A 2 -17.75 -19.97 -19.66
CA ASN A 2 -18.00 -18.63 -20.26
C ASN A 2 -17.53 -18.64 -21.73
N LYS A 3 -18.32 -18.11 -22.66
CA LYS A 3 -17.97 -18.03 -24.10
C LYS A 3 -16.64 -17.32 -24.37
N ARG A 4 -16.15 -16.50 -23.41
CA ARG A 4 -14.85 -15.81 -23.47
C ARG A 4 -13.67 -16.74 -23.17
N LEU A 5 -13.82 -17.71 -22.26
CA LEU A 5 -12.80 -18.72 -22.01
C LEU A 5 -12.62 -19.65 -23.23
N LEU A 6 -13.72 -19.93 -23.94
CA LEU A 6 -13.68 -20.75 -25.16
C LEU A 6 -12.98 -20.02 -26.32
N LEU A 7 -13.11 -18.68 -26.41
CA LEU A 7 -12.42 -17.87 -27.43
C LEU A 7 -10.91 -17.78 -27.17
N LEU A 8 -10.51 -17.64 -25.90
CA LEU A 8 -9.10 -17.65 -25.48
C LEU A 8 -8.44 -19.02 -25.72
N ILE A 9 -9.14 -20.13 -25.44
CA ILE A 9 -8.64 -21.49 -25.69
C ILE A 9 -8.53 -21.78 -27.21
N LEU A 10 -9.43 -21.26 -28.03
CA LEU A 10 -9.35 -21.42 -29.50
C LEU A 10 -8.17 -20.65 -30.11
N VAL A 11 -7.84 -19.48 -29.57
CA VAL A 11 -6.68 -18.68 -30.02
C VAL A 11 -5.38 -19.39 -29.66
N SER A 12 -5.26 -20.01 -28.46
CA SER A 12 -4.04 -20.73 -28.07
C SER A 12 -3.75 -21.95 -28.94
N PHE A 13 -4.79 -22.66 -29.40
CA PHE A 13 -4.61 -23.85 -30.26
C PHE A 13 -4.18 -23.54 -31.68
N PHE A 14 -4.53 -22.36 -32.21
CA PHE A 14 -4.18 -21.99 -33.59
C PHE A 14 -2.87 -21.19 -33.70
N VAL A 15 -2.55 -20.39 -32.69
CA VAL A 15 -1.33 -19.57 -32.65
C VAL A 15 -0.08 -20.45 -32.53
N THR A 16 -0.11 -21.49 -31.70
CA THR A 16 1.02 -22.43 -31.51
C THR A 16 1.37 -23.24 -32.78
N ASN A 17 0.44 -23.37 -33.74
CA ASN A 17 0.70 -24.12 -34.99
C ASN A 17 1.04 -23.24 -36.21
N LEU A 18 0.89 -21.90 -36.09
CA LEU A 18 1.10 -20.95 -37.17
C LEU A 18 2.33 -20.07 -37.02
N ILE A 19 2.90 -20.03 -35.82
CA ILE A 19 4.07 -19.22 -35.50
C ILE A 19 5.24 -20.21 -35.43
N ALA A 20 6.03 -20.26 -36.50
CA ALA A 20 7.40 -20.73 -36.32
C ALA A 20 8.07 -19.81 -35.32
N ASP A 21 8.78 -20.39 -34.36
CA ASP A 21 9.63 -19.59 -33.44
C ASP A 21 10.35 -18.54 -34.28
N PRO A 22 10.41 -17.27 -33.83
CA PRO A 22 11.14 -16.26 -34.57
C PRO A 22 12.52 -16.81 -34.86
N VAL A 23 12.90 -16.82 -36.14
CA VAL A 23 14.25 -17.25 -36.50
C VAL A 23 15.20 -16.25 -35.85
N PRO A 24 16.00 -16.66 -34.87
CA PRO A 24 16.89 -15.72 -34.19
C PRO A 24 17.82 -15.11 -35.21
N PRO A 25 18.23 -13.86 -35.07
CA PRO A 25 19.22 -13.27 -35.96
C PRO A 25 20.48 -14.15 -35.93
N ALA A 26 21.08 -14.38 -37.08
CA ALA A 26 22.31 -15.18 -37.16
C ALA A 26 23.49 -14.55 -36.39
N ARG A 27 23.37 -13.26 -36.07
CA ARG A 27 24.34 -12.48 -35.29
C ARG A 27 23.65 -11.55 -34.33
N ASN A 28 24.30 -11.36 -33.18
CA ASN A 28 23.96 -10.32 -32.22
C ASN A 28 24.30 -8.93 -32.77
N LYS A 29 23.83 -7.88 -32.15
CA LYS A 29 24.01 -6.46 -32.51
C LYS A 29 25.49 -6.06 -32.63
N ASP A 30 26.35 -6.65 -31.80
CA ASP A 30 27.82 -6.46 -31.85
C ASP A 30 28.54 -7.27 -32.95
N GLY A 31 27.81 -8.08 -33.73
CA GLY A 31 28.32 -8.91 -34.80
C GLY A 31 28.77 -10.31 -34.39
N SER A 32 28.70 -10.68 -33.09
CA SER A 32 28.99 -12.03 -32.61
C SER A 32 27.94 -13.04 -33.07
N LEU A 33 28.31 -14.34 -33.10
CA LEU A 33 27.37 -15.41 -33.44
C LEU A 33 26.40 -15.67 -32.29
N VAL A 34 25.13 -15.84 -32.64
CA VAL A 34 24.10 -16.24 -31.65
C VAL A 34 24.33 -17.69 -31.24
N SER A 35 24.42 -17.93 -29.94
CA SER A 35 24.61 -19.24 -29.31
C SER A 35 23.42 -19.73 -28.48
N GLY A 36 22.34 -18.93 -28.40
CA GLY A 36 21.10 -19.23 -27.67
C GLY A 36 20.07 -18.13 -27.90
N ILE A 37 18.89 -18.29 -27.33
CA ILE A 37 17.82 -17.29 -27.45
C ILE A 37 17.40 -16.88 -26.03
N LEU A 38 17.67 -15.61 -25.67
CA LEU A 38 17.07 -14.96 -24.50
C LEU A 38 15.80 -14.24 -24.93
N GLU A 39 14.64 -14.65 -24.44
CA GLU A 39 13.34 -14.15 -24.86
C GLU A 39 12.61 -13.45 -23.72
N ALA A 40 12.16 -12.21 -23.95
CA ALA A 40 11.28 -11.51 -23.02
C ALA A 40 9.89 -12.18 -23.03
N GLU A 41 9.42 -12.63 -21.86
CA GLU A 41 8.16 -13.35 -21.76
C GLU A 41 6.97 -12.42 -21.94
N PHE A 42 6.15 -12.69 -22.95
CA PHE A 42 4.88 -11.98 -23.16
C PHE A 42 3.88 -12.89 -23.87
N ASP A 43 2.91 -13.39 -23.11
CA ASP A 43 1.80 -14.21 -23.59
C ASP A 43 0.55 -13.90 -22.76
N PRO A 44 -0.20 -12.82 -23.09
CA PRO A 44 -1.40 -12.43 -22.34
C PRO A 44 -2.50 -13.51 -22.31
N ILE A 45 -2.48 -14.43 -23.27
CA ILE A 45 -3.48 -15.51 -23.37
C ILE A 45 -3.27 -16.50 -22.22
N ASN A 46 -2.03 -16.79 -21.89
CA ASN A 46 -1.63 -17.70 -20.83
C ASN A 46 -1.25 -16.95 -19.51
N ALA A 47 -1.69 -15.70 -19.37
CA ALA A 47 -1.40 -14.84 -18.22
C ALA A 47 0.10 -14.58 -17.96
N LYS A 48 0.95 -14.72 -18.98
CA LYS A 48 2.38 -14.44 -18.92
C LYS A 48 2.63 -13.02 -19.40
N ILE A 49 2.50 -12.08 -18.49
CA ILE A 49 2.69 -10.65 -18.74
C ILE A 49 3.60 -10.06 -17.66
N PRO A 50 4.26 -8.94 -17.92
CA PRO A 50 4.91 -8.18 -16.87
C PRO A 50 3.93 -7.83 -15.75
N PHE A 51 4.39 -7.79 -14.51
CA PHE A 51 3.58 -7.38 -13.37
C PHE A 51 4.27 -6.22 -12.62
N PRO A 52 3.54 -5.15 -12.32
CA PRO A 52 2.16 -4.84 -12.69
C PRO A 52 1.97 -4.53 -14.18
N SER A 53 0.71 -4.62 -14.69
CA SER A 53 0.38 -4.33 -16.08
C SER A 53 -1.06 -3.83 -16.23
N ASN A 54 -1.25 -2.80 -17.07
CA ASN A 54 -2.59 -2.28 -17.37
C ASN A 54 -3.48 -3.25 -18.17
N LEU A 55 -2.92 -4.33 -18.68
CA LEU A 55 -3.72 -5.41 -19.28
C LEU A 55 -4.66 -6.10 -18.27
N LEU A 56 -4.48 -5.84 -16.98
CA LEU A 56 -5.36 -6.32 -15.91
C LEU A 56 -6.57 -5.41 -15.66
N PHE A 57 -6.68 -4.27 -16.31
CA PHE A 57 -7.90 -3.46 -16.26
C PHE A 57 -8.96 -4.03 -17.22
N PRO A 58 -10.23 -4.18 -16.79
CA PRO A 58 -11.30 -4.68 -17.65
C PRO A 58 -11.62 -3.69 -18.76
N THR A 59 -11.86 -4.22 -19.96
CA THR A 59 -12.24 -3.43 -21.15
C THR A 59 -13.73 -3.49 -21.45
N ALA A 60 -14.51 -4.22 -20.66
CA ALA A 60 -15.94 -4.41 -20.87
C ALA A 60 -16.72 -4.33 -19.56
N PRO A 61 -17.91 -3.73 -19.57
CA PRO A 61 -18.78 -3.61 -18.39
C PRO A 61 -19.07 -4.97 -17.74
N PRO A 62 -19.31 -4.97 -16.40
CA PRO A 62 -19.34 -3.78 -15.54
C PRO A 62 -17.92 -3.23 -15.27
N ILE A 63 -17.79 -1.90 -15.20
CA ILE A 63 -16.52 -1.20 -14.96
C ILE A 63 -16.71 -0.26 -13.77
N ASP A 64 -15.79 -0.34 -12.80
CA ASP A 64 -15.71 0.56 -11.66
C ASP A 64 -14.33 1.23 -11.50
N LEU A 65 -13.54 1.18 -12.57
CA LEU A 65 -12.16 1.67 -12.68
C LEU A 65 -11.12 0.83 -11.92
N THR A 66 -11.48 -0.31 -11.33
CA THR A 66 -10.55 -1.17 -10.61
C THR A 66 -9.86 -2.20 -11.51
N ILE A 67 -8.79 -2.76 -10.99
CA ILE A 67 -8.08 -3.90 -11.57
C ILE A 67 -9.01 -5.12 -11.56
N GLN A 68 -8.88 -6.00 -12.54
CA GLN A 68 -9.59 -7.27 -12.56
C GLN A 68 -8.63 -8.42 -12.85
N ILE A 69 -8.38 -9.24 -11.83
CA ILE A 69 -7.58 -10.45 -11.99
C ILE A 69 -8.46 -11.53 -12.64
N PRO A 70 -8.09 -12.05 -13.82
CA PRO A 70 -8.90 -13.07 -14.50
C PRO A 70 -8.91 -14.39 -13.73
N GLY A 71 -10.05 -15.09 -13.77
CA GLY A 71 -10.15 -16.48 -13.32
C GLY A 71 -10.26 -16.66 -11.81
N LEU A 72 -10.56 -15.63 -11.05
CA LEU A 72 -10.84 -15.75 -9.61
C LEU A 72 -12.05 -16.67 -9.40
N PRO A 73 -11.93 -17.70 -8.55
CA PRO A 73 -13.02 -18.66 -8.32
C PRO A 73 -14.19 -18.04 -7.55
N ASP A 74 -13.88 -17.14 -6.62
CA ASP A 74 -14.86 -16.42 -5.79
C ASP A 74 -14.41 -14.96 -5.67
N PRO A 75 -15.14 -13.99 -6.25
CA PRO A 75 -14.79 -12.59 -6.16
C PRO A 75 -15.06 -11.98 -4.76
N ASP A 76 -15.77 -12.67 -3.89
CA ASP A 76 -16.07 -12.23 -2.52
C ASP A 76 -15.13 -12.88 -1.48
N ASP A 77 -14.18 -13.71 -1.89
CA ASP A 77 -13.20 -14.33 -1.00
C ASP A 77 -12.12 -13.31 -0.58
N PHE A 78 -12.40 -12.55 0.48
CA PHE A 78 -11.48 -11.54 1.01
C PHE A 78 -10.14 -12.11 1.52
N THR A 79 -10.03 -13.43 1.69
CA THR A 79 -8.77 -14.08 2.10
C THR A 79 -7.81 -14.26 0.92
N ASN A 80 -8.30 -14.10 -0.30
CA ASN A 80 -7.52 -14.22 -1.52
C ASN A 80 -6.85 -12.87 -1.86
N PRO A 81 -5.51 -12.77 -1.86
CA PRO A 81 -4.81 -11.51 -2.18
C PRO A 81 -5.16 -10.93 -3.55
N SER A 82 -5.50 -11.77 -4.52
CA SER A 82 -5.89 -11.31 -5.86
C SER A 82 -7.28 -10.65 -5.87
N VAL A 83 -8.19 -11.08 -5.00
CA VAL A 83 -9.49 -10.41 -4.78
C VAL A 83 -9.24 -9.04 -4.16
N ALA A 84 -8.38 -8.97 -3.14
CA ALA A 84 -8.03 -7.70 -2.52
C ALA A 84 -7.39 -6.72 -3.54
N LEU A 85 -6.47 -7.20 -4.38
CA LEU A 85 -5.85 -6.41 -5.46
C LEU A 85 -6.90 -5.89 -6.46
N SER A 86 -7.94 -6.69 -6.75
CA SER A 86 -9.02 -6.32 -7.68
C SER A 86 -9.94 -5.22 -7.13
N SER A 87 -9.76 -4.78 -5.89
CA SER A 87 -10.50 -3.63 -5.33
C SER A 87 -9.81 -2.28 -5.55
N LEU A 88 -8.61 -2.26 -6.17
CA LEU A 88 -7.79 -1.06 -6.34
C LEU A 88 -7.95 -0.46 -7.74
N ASP A 89 -7.90 0.86 -7.84
CA ASP A 89 -7.95 1.61 -9.09
C ASP A 89 -6.57 1.79 -9.76
N GLY A 90 -5.57 1.03 -9.32
CA GLY A 90 -4.22 1.02 -9.87
C GLY A 90 -3.24 0.22 -9.02
N PHE A 91 -1.97 0.26 -9.42
CA PHE A 91 -0.88 -0.48 -8.79
C PHE A 91 -0.08 0.37 -7.82
N SER A 92 0.89 -0.25 -7.15
CA SER A 92 1.73 0.41 -6.16
C SER A 92 2.50 1.61 -6.73
N THR A 93 2.63 2.63 -5.87
CA THR A 93 3.50 3.79 -6.13
C THR A 93 4.94 3.57 -5.66
N THR A 94 5.20 2.49 -4.92
CA THR A 94 6.49 2.24 -4.25
C THR A 94 7.14 0.91 -4.61
N GLU A 95 6.36 -0.06 -5.10
CA GLU A 95 6.82 -1.41 -5.34
C GLU A 95 7.42 -1.62 -6.74
N LYS A 96 8.29 -2.63 -6.82
CA LYS A 96 9.01 -3.05 -8.03
C LYS A 96 8.06 -3.59 -9.11
N TRP A 97 8.47 -3.41 -10.36
CA TRP A 97 7.85 -4.04 -11.53
C TRP A 97 8.73 -5.19 -12.01
N ILE A 98 8.13 -6.27 -12.46
CA ILE A 98 8.81 -7.50 -12.84
C ILE A 98 8.49 -7.85 -14.29
N ALA A 99 9.52 -8.11 -15.08
CA ALA A 99 9.44 -8.75 -16.39
C ALA A 99 10.26 -10.04 -16.38
N ASN A 100 9.69 -11.12 -16.89
CA ASN A 100 10.36 -12.42 -16.93
C ASN A 100 11.01 -12.63 -18.31
N PHE A 101 12.12 -13.36 -18.29
CA PHE A 101 12.84 -13.79 -19.46
C PHE A 101 13.03 -15.31 -19.43
N ASN A 102 12.89 -15.93 -20.57
CA ASN A 102 13.16 -17.34 -20.79
C ASN A 102 14.39 -17.52 -21.67
N GLN A 103 15.10 -18.62 -21.47
CA GLN A 103 16.15 -19.07 -22.37
C GLN A 103 15.68 -20.31 -23.11
N ASN A 104 15.65 -20.21 -24.42
CA ASN A 104 15.32 -21.32 -25.31
C ASN A 104 16.63 -21.99 -25.75
N LEU A 105 16.84 -23.23 -25.30
CA LEU A 105 18.03 -24.04 -25.60
C LEU A 105 17.87 -24.91 -26.86
N GLY A 106 16.72 -24.81 -27.55
CA GLY A 106 16.37 -25.70 -28.63
C GLY A 106 16.06 -27.13 -28.19
N GLY A 107 16.13 -28.07 -29.08
CA GLY A 107 15.85 -29.47 -28.83
C GLY A 107 14.49 -29.94 -29.37
N ASN A 108 14.21 -31.25 -29.23
CA ASN A 108 12.90 -31.83 -29.54
C ASN A 108 12.52 -32.86 -28.47
N PRO A 109 11.61 -32.53 -27.50
CA PRO A 109 10.92 -31.24 -27.39
C PRO A 109 11.86 -30.07 -27.03
N THR A 110 11.45 -28.84 -27.35
CA THR A 110 12.17 -27.61 -27.03
C THR A 110 12.35 -27.48 -25.53
N ILE A 111 13.56 -27.20 -25.06
CA ILE A 111 13.89 -27.00 -23.65
C ILE A 111 13.85 -25.49 -23.38
N ILE A 112 12.93 -25.07 -22.53
CA ILE A 112 12.79 -23.69 -22.04
C ILE A 112 13.12 -23.70 -20.55
N GLN A 113 13.95 -22.75 -20.13
CA GLN A 113 14.32 -22.53 -18.72
C GLN A 113 14.31 -21.02 -18.42
N PRO A 114 14.35 -20.62 -17.12
CA PRO A 114 14.53 -19.21 -16.75
C PRO A 114 15.75 -18.61 -17.45
N GLY A 115 15.63 -17.37 -17.94
CA GLY A 115 16.71 -16.67 -18.64
C GLY A 115 17.90 -16.42 -17.72
N ASP A 116 19.11 -16.56 -18.27
CA ASP A 116 20.35 -16.22 -17.57
C ASP A 116 20.79 -14.81 -18.00
N ILE A 117 20.10 -13.79 -17.49
CA ILE A 117 20.35 -12.39 -17.83
C ILE A 117 21.69 -11.95 -17.27
N ASP A 118 22.57 -11.36 -18.11
CA ASP A 118 23.77 -10.67 -17.65
C ASP A 118 23.38 -9.37 -16.90
N PRO A 119 23.57 -9.26 -15.58
CA PRO A 119 23.21 -8.08 -14.82
C PRO A 119 23.89 -6.79 -15.33
N ALA A 120 25.08 -6.90 -15.94
CA ALA A 120 25.79 -5.75 -16.48
C ALA A 120 25.14 -5.16 -17.73
N SER A 121 24.28 -5.93 -18.42
CA SER A 121 23.51 -5.48 -19.57
C SER A 121 22.21 -4.74 -19.20
N VAL A 122 21.78 -4.84 -17.93
CA VAL A 122 20.56 -4.19 -17.42
C VAL A 122 20.90 -2.78 -16.94
N VAL A 123 20.82 -1.80 -17.84
CA VAL A 123 21.27 -0.42 -17.62
C VAL A 123 20.09 0.55 -17.67
N PRO A 124 19.68 1.14 -16.52
CA PRO A 124 18.63 2.16 -16.47
C PRO A 124 18.96 3.37 -17.38
N GLY A 125 17.97 3.82 -18.14
CA GLY A 125 18.14 4.91 -19.13
C GLY A 125 18.74 4.48 -20.46
N GLN A 126 19.11 3.19 -20.62
CA GLN A 126 19.64 2.62 -21.87
C GLN A 126 18.83 1.38 -22.27
N SER A 127 19.19 0.20 -21.74
CA SER A 127 18.46 -1.05 -22.02
C SER A 127 17.11 -1.14 -21.32
N VAL A 128 16.90 -0.38 -20.24
CA VAL A 128 15.64 -0.25 -19.50
C VAL A 128 15.28 1.22 -19.37
N ARG A 129 14.18 1.64 -19.99
CA ARG A 129 13.70 3.03 -19.94
C ARG A 129 12.29 3.09 -19.39
N VAL A 130 12.01 4.11 -18.59
CA VAL A 130 10.69 4.34 -17.98
C VAL A 130 10.22 5.76 -18.23
N PHE A 131 8.99 5.89 -18.69
CA PHE A 131 8.38 7.16 -19.08
C PHE A 131 7.09 7.40 -18.30
N GLU A 132 6.89 8.61 -17.81
CA GLU A 132 5.58 9.13 -17.44
C GLU A 132 4.82 9.48 -18.71
N VAL A 133 3.59 8.97 -18.89
CA VAL A 133 2.84 9.09 -20.15
C VAL A 133 1.42 9.58 -19.94
N THR A 134 0.84 10.22 -20.95
CA THR A 134 -0.59 10.41 -21.07
C THR A 134 -1.21 9.25 -21.85
N THR A 135 -2.44 8.89 -21.50
CA THR A 135 -3.19 7.81 -22.15
C THR A 135 -4.46 8.34 -22.80
N THR A 136 -5.10 7.50 -23.59
CA THR A 136 -6.41 7.81 -24.20
C THR A 136 -7.59 7.70 -23.21
N GLY A 137 -7.30 7.52 -21.94
CA GLY A 137 -8.26 7.29 -20.86
C GLY A 137 -8.31 5.84 -20.43
N TYR A 138 -9.25 5.52 -19.54
CA TYR A 138 -9.47 4.14 -19.07
C TYR A 138 -9.68 3.19 -20.27
N PRO A 139 -9.11 1.99 -20.29
CA PRO A 139 -8.33 1.29 -19.25
C PRO A 139 -6.81 1.58 -19.26
N TYR A 140 -6.38 2.75 -19.69
CA TYR A 140 -4.98 3.25 -19.65
C TYR A 140 -4.00 2.44 -20.50
N LEU A 141 -4.47 1.76 -21.53
CA LEU A 141 -3.68 0.86 -22.38
C LEU A 141 -2.94 1.60 -23.50
N GLY A 142 -3.62 2.55 -24.15
CA GLY A 142 -3.04 3.30 -25.27
C GLY A 142 -2.26 4.52 -24.78
N VAL A 143 -1.02 4.69 -25.26
CA VAL A 143 -0.19 5.85 -24.97
C VAL A 143 -0.49 6.95 -25.98
N ALA A 144 -0.92 8.12 -25.49
CA ALA A 144 -1.21 9.31 -26.30
C ALA A 144 0.01 10.23 -26.44
N GLY A 145 0.90 10.26 -25.44
CA GLY A 145 2.12 11.05 -25.45
C GLY A 145 3.02 10.79 -24.25
N ILE A 146 4.30 11.14 -24.38
CA ILE A 146 5.26 11.13 -23.28
C ILE A 146 5.23 12.48 -22.60
N VAL A 147 5.10 12.47 -21.25
CA VAL A 147 5.24 13.65 -20.42
C VAL A 147 6.71 13.91 -20.14
N ARG A 148 7.43 12.89 -19.68
CA ARG A 148 8.88 12.91 -19.42
C ARG A 148 9.42 11.50 -19.27
N GLU A 149 10.72 11.36 -19.34
CA GLU A 149 11.42 10.17 -18.92
C GLU A 149 11.79 10.26 -17.43
N LEU A 150 11.75 9.15 -16.71
CA LEU A 150 12.21 9.07 -15.35
C LEU A 150 13.75 9.09 -15.32
N THR A 151 14.30 9.78 -14.33
CA THR A 151 15.74 9.92 -14.15
C THR A 151 16.33 8.64 -13.53
N PRO A 152 17.23 7.94 -14.24
CA PRO A 152 17.91 6.76 -13.69
C PRO A 152 18.60 7.04 -12.36
N VAL A 153 18.59 6.06 -11.47
CA VAL A 153 19.14 6.09 -10.11
C VAL A 153 18.36 7.00 -9.15
N ALA A 154 17.97 8.18 -9.58
CA ALA A 154 17.24 9.12 -8.73
C ALA A 154 15.76 8.73 -8.55
N GLU A 155 15.13 8.16 -9.58
CA GLU A 155 13.70 7.79 -9.55
C GLU A 155 13.47 6.28 -9.72
N PHE A 156 14.41 5.57 -10.35
CA PHE A 156 14.36 4.12 -10.45
C PHE A 156 15.73 3.51 -10.70
N VAL A 157 15.89 2.25 -10.34
CA VAL A 157 16.97 1.36 -10.77
C VAL A 157 16.39 0.14 -11.46
N ALA A 158 17.23 -0.57 -12.22
CA ALA A 158 16.84 -1.85 -12.82
C ALA A 158 17.91 -2.89 -12.49
N VAL A 159 17.47 -4.09 -12.14
CA VAL A 159 18.35 -5.18 -11.71
C VAL A 159 17.88 -6.52 -12.26
N ALA A 160 18.81 -7.47 -12.42
CA ALA A 160 18.53 -8.86 -12.71
C ALA A 160 18.99 -9.73 -11.54
N PRO A 161 18.10 -10.06 -10.59
CA PRO A 161 18.46 -10.83 -9.39
C PRO A 161 18.72 -12.33 -9.67
N GLY A 162 18.49 -12.78 -10.89
CA GLY A 162 18.56 -14.18 -11.30
C GLY A 162 17.20 -14.79 -11.57
N GLY A 163 17.17 -16.09 -11.92
CA GLY A 163 15.91 -16.81 -12.17
C GLY A 163 15.10 -16.30 -13.37
N GLY A 164 15.73 -15.61 -14.32
CA GLY A 164 15.05 -15.01 -15.47
C GLY A 164 14.28 -13.74 -15.16
N VAL A 165 14.47 -13.15 -13.98
CA VAL A 165 13.74 -11.96 -13.54
C VAL A 165 14.53 -10.69 -13.88
N LEU A 166 13.86 -9.70 -14.48
CA LEU A 166 14.28 -8.31 -14.54
C LEU A 166 13.32 -7.50 -13.67
N ALA A 167 13.85 -6.76 -12.70
CA ALA A 167 13.08 -5.89 -11.82
C ALA A 167 13.41 -4.41 -12.08
N ILE A 168 12.37 -3.59 -12.25
CA ILE A 168 12.44 -2.13 -12.23
C ILE A 168 11.98 -1.69 -10.84
N VAL A 169 12.85 -1.05 -10.08
CA VAL A 169 12.63 -0.71 -8.67
C VAL A 169 12.60 0.80 -8.52
N PRO A 170 11.45 1.40 -8.13
CA PRO A 170 11.39 2.81 -7.81
C PRO A 170 12.34 3.17 -6.66
N THR A 171 13.07 4.27 -6.79
CA THR A 171 13.93 4.86 -5.76
C THR A 171 13.35 6.17 -5.20
N SER A 172 12.24 6.61 -5.80
CA SER A 172 11.38 7.69 -5.32
C SER A 172 9.93 7.27 -5.57
N PRO A 173 8.99 7.57 -4.67
CA PRO A 173 7.59 7.20 -4.89
C PRO A 173 7.06 7.76 -6.20
N LEU A 174 6.39 6.92 -6.97
CA LEU A 174 5.73 7.32 -8.20
C LEU A 174 4.51 8.20 -7.89
N LYS A 175 4.14 9.08 -8.80
CA LYS A 175 2.92 9.88 -8.64
C LYS A 175 1.70 8.97 -8.61
N GLN A 176 0.76 9.24 -7.71
CA GLN A 176 -0.53 8.55 -7.67
C GLN A 176 -1.37 8.84 -8.91
N TYR A 177 -2.24 7.90 -9.27
CA TYR A 177 -3.21 8.00 -10.37
C TYR A 177 -2.57 8.49 -11.67
N THR A 178 -1.41 7.91 -12.00
CA THR A 178 -0.56 8.31 -13.12
C THR A 178 -0.13 7.06 -13.90
N THR A 179 -0.09 7.17 -15.23
CA THR A 179 0.37 6.07 -16.06
C THR A 179 1.83 6.23 -16.42
N TYR A 180 2.54 5.13 -16.33
CA TYR A 180 3.93 5.00 -16.75
C TYR A 180 4.05 3.93 -17.84
N MET A 181 5.07 4.05 -18.68
CA MET A 181 5.43 3.06 -19.71
C MET A 181 6.86 2.60 -19.48
N ALA A 182 7.05 1.29 -19.37
CA ALA A 182 8.38 0.68 -19.40
C ALA A 182 8.70 0.20 -20.82
N VAL A 183 9.97 0.31 -21.20
CA VAL A 183 10.51 -0.13 -22.49
C VAL A 183 11.82 -0.86 -22.24
N LEU A 184 11.91 -2.11 -22.69
CA LEU A 184 13.10 -2.96 -22.66
C LEU A 184 13.64 -3.14 -24.07
N THR A 185 14.96 -3.06 -24.24
CA THR A 185 15.62 -3.18 -25.52
C THR A 185 16.52 -4.42 -25.62
N ASN A 186 16.94 -4.76 -26.81
CA ASN A 186 17.86 -5.86 -27.12
C ASN A 186 19.32 -5.56 -26.71
N ASP A 187 19.59 -4.45 -26.03
CA ASP A 187 20.85 -4.22 -25.31
C ASP A 187 20.94 -5.09 -24.03
N ILE A 188 19.79 -5.62 -23.54
CA ILE A 188 19.76 -6.68 -22.52
C ILE A 188 20.31 -7.95 -23.15
N ARG A 189 21.20 -8.66 -22.43
CA ARG A 189 21.89 -9.85 -22.93
C ARG A 189 21.84 -11.00 -21.94
N ASP A 190 22.01 -12.22 -22.45
CA ASP A 190 22.30 -13.37 -21.60
C ASP A 190 23.78 -13.42 -21.19
N ALA A 191 24.12 -14.34 -20.28
CA ALA A 191 25.50 -14.55 -19.82
C ALA A 191 26.48 -14.99 -20.92
N ASN A 192 25.98 -15.43 -22.08
CA ASN A 192 26.78 -15.79 -23.25
C ASN A 192 26.95 -14.62 -24.24
N GLY A 193 26.34 -13.46 -23.94
CA GLY A 193 26.37 -12.26 -24.79
C GLY A 193 25.34 -12.25 -25.92
N ASN A 194 24.33 -13.14 -25.89
CA ASN A 194 23.24 -13.08 -26.85
C ASN A 194 22.26 -11.96 -26.49
N ASP A 195 21.91 -11.15 -27.47
CA ASP A 195 20.92 -10.08 -27.33
C ASP A 195 19.53 -10.65 -27.00
N ALA A 196 18.78 -9.97 -26.14
CA ALA A 196 17.39 -10.33 -25.88
C ALA A 196 16.52 -10.18 -27.13
N THR A 197 15.51 -11.03 -27.24
CA THR A 197 14.54 -11.03 -28.33
C THR A 197 13.10 -10.88 -27.79
N PRO A 198 12.18 -10.31 -28.55
CA PRO A 198 10.77 -10.32 -28.20
C PRO A 198 10.22 -11.75 -28.25
N SER A 199 9.19 -12.04 -27.41
CA SER A 199 8.40 -13.27 -27.62
C SER A 199 7.73 -13.26 -29.00
N SER A 200 7.37 -14.45 -29.47
CA SER A 200 6.67 -14.56 -30.77
C SER A 200 5.36 -13.76 -30.77
N ILE A 201 4.61 -13.74 -29.66
CA ILE A 201 3.36 -12.98 -29.53
C ILE A 201 3.65 -11.48 -29.53
N TYR A 202 4.63 -11.00 -28.74
CA TYR A 202 5.00 -9.59 -28.77
C TYR A 202 5.49 -9.16 -30.16
N GLY A 203 6.30 -10.00 -30.82
CA GLY A 203 6.76 -9.76 -32.21
C GLY A 203 5.61 -9.58 -33.19
N LEU A 204 4.52 -10.36 -33.06
CA LEU A 204 3.31 -10.17 -33.87
C LEU A 204 2.63 -8.81 -33.57
N THR A 205 2.56 -8.39 -32.31
CA THR A 205 1.93 -7.11 -31.97
C THR A 205 2.71 -5.89 -32.47
N LYS A 206 4.00 -6.05 -32.88
CA LYS A 206 4.81 -5.00 -33.50
C LYS A 206 4.46 -4.74 -34.96
N SER A 207 3.54 -5.53 -35.58
CA SER A 207 3.16 -5.35 -36.97
C SER A 207 2.68 -3.93 -37.27
N ARG A 208 3.29 -3.29 -38.28
CA ARG A 208 2.86 -1.97 -38.76
C ARG A 208 1.60 -2.05 -39.63
N THR A 209 1.28 -3.25 -40.16
CA THR A 209 0.08 -3.51 -40.92
C THR A 209 -1.02 -4.00 -39.98
N PRO A 210 -2.24 -3.45 -40.05
CA PRO A 210 -3.38 -3.97 -39.29
C PRO A 210 -3.62 -5.45 -39.60
N TRP A 211 -3.96 -6.23 -38.57
CA TRP A 211 -4.32 -7.64 -38.71
C TRP A 211 -5.70 -7.86 -39.32
N VAL A 212 -6.54 -6.81 -39.38
CA VAL A 212 -7.88 -6.84 -39.94
C VAL A 212 -8.07 -5.69 -40.95
N ASP A 213 -8.85 -5.95 -41.98
CA ASP A 213 -9.33 -4.94 -42.92
C ASP A 213 -10.53 -4.16 -42.34
N GLU A 214 -11.11 -3.20 -43.09
CA GLU A 214 -12.26 -2.40 -42.72
C GLU A 214 -13.53 -3.24 -42.47
N ASN A 215 -13.60 -4.46 -43.02
CA ASN A 215 -14.69 -5.39 -42.83
C ASN A 215 -14.46 -6.39 -41.68
N GLY A 216 -13.32 -6.28 -40.99
CA GLY A 216 -12.93 -7.19 -39.90
C GLY A 216 -12.40 -8.54 -40.36
N ASN A 217 -12.04 -8.69 -41.67
CA ASN A 217 -11.39 -9.89 -42.18
C ASN A 217 -9.87 -9.81 -41.98
N SER A 218 -9.25 -10.97 -41.80
CA SER A 218 -7.80 -11.05 -41.69
C SER A 218 -7.09 -10.52 -42.92
N THR A 219 -6.10 -9.67 -42.72
CA THR A 219 -5.18 -9.21 -43.78
C THR A 219 -4.05 -10.19 -44.04
N TYR A 220 -3.89 -11.21 -43.19
CA TYR A 220 -2.87 -12.24 -43.33
C TYR A 220 -3.50 -13.60 -43.67
N PRO A 221 -3.19 -14.17 -44.85
CA PRO A 221 -3.92 -15.33 -45.37
C PRO A 221 -3.91 -16.59 -44.49
N LEU A 222 -2.91 -16.73 -43.63
CA LEU A 222 -2.75 -17.89 -42.72
C LEU A 222 -3.35 -17.67 -41.33
N LEU A 223 -3.87 -16.45 -41.06
CA LEU A 223 -4.46 -16.11 -39.76
C LEU A 223 -5.98 -16.08 -39.85
N PRO A 224 -6.72 -16.90 -39.12
CA PRO A 224 -8.19 -16.84 -39.11
C PRO A 224 -8.70 -15.44 -38.67
N ASP A 225 -9.81 -15.00 -39.29
CA ASP A 225 -10.42 -13.69 -38.97
C ASP A 225 -10.68 -13.48 -37.48
N SER A 226 -11.11 -14.53 -36.76
CA SER A 226 -11.35 -14.45 -35.31
C SER A 226 -10.07 -14.17 -34.53
N THR A 227 -8.96 -14.79 -34.92
CA THR A 227 -7.65 -14.61 -34.31
C THR A 227 -7.09 -13.23 -34.65
N ALA A 228 -7.20 -12.80 -35.88
CA ALA A 228 -6.79 -11.46 -36.33
C ALA A 228 -7.52 -10.38 -35.52
N ARG A 229 -8.84 -10.50 -35.33
CA ARG A 229 -9.65 -9.58 -34.51
C ARG A 229 -9.27 -9.60 -33.05
N ALA A 230 -8.82 -10.73 -32.51
CA ALA A 230 -8.37 -10.81 -31.11
C ALA A 230 -6.99 -10.17 -30.87
N LEU A 231 -6.10 -10.24 -31.87
CA LEU A 231 -4.74 -9.67 -31.80
C LEU A 231 -4.69 -8.17 -32.12
N GLU A 232 -5.62 -7.67 -32.95
CA GLU A 232 -5.60 -6.27 -33.39
C GLU A 232 -5.59 -5.23 -32.24
N PRO A 233 -6.38 -5.36 -31.15
CA PRO A 233 -6.28 -4.45 -30.01
C PRO A 233 -4.89 -4.46 -29.36
N LEU A 234 -4.26 -5.62 -29.20
CA LEU A 234 -2.90 -5.72 -28.64
C LEU A 234 -1.88 -5.04 -29.58
N ARG A 235 -2.03 -5.23 -30.90
CA ARG A 235 -1.20 -4.54 -31.88
C ARG A 235 -1.31 -3.02 -31.76
N GLN A 236 -2.54 -2.50 -31.65
CA GLN A 236 -2.78 -1.06 -31.49
C GLN A 236 -2.14 -0.50 -30.22
N ILE A 237 -2.24 -1.22 -29.11
CA ILE A 237 -1.60 -0.87 -27.83
C ILE A 237 -0.08 -0.83 -28.01
N THR A 238 0.53 -1.91 -28.52
CA THR A 238 1.99 -2.01 -28.74
C THR A 238 2.47 -0.90 -29.67
N MET A 239 1.78 -0.68 -30.79
CA MET A 239 2.11 0.38 -31.74
C MET A 239 2.06 1.77 -31.10
N SER A 240 1.07 2.05 -30.25
CA SER A 240 1.00 3.35 -29.55
C SER A 240 2.20 3.56 -28.61
N MET A 241 2.63 2.52 -27.89
CA MET A 241 3.81 2.57 -27.02
C MET A 241 5.09 2.76 -27.82
N GLU A 242 5.31 1.94 -28.86
CA GLU A 242 6.54 1.98 -29.67
C GLU A 242 6.69 3.28 -30.48
N LEU A 243 5.58 3.85 -30.99
CA LEU A 243 5.62 5.14 -31.68
C LEU A 243 6.02 6.28 -30.74
N ASN A 244 5.51 6.27 -29.51
CA ASN A 244 5.89 7.26 -28.50
C ASN A 244 7.34 7.04 -28.04
N ALA A 245 7.77 5.79 -27.83
CA ALA A 245 9.16 5.47 -27.51
C ALA A 245 10.13 5.92 -28.63
N ALA A 246 9.73 5.75 -29.91
CA ALA A 246 10.49 6.24 -31.05
C ALA A 246 10.64 7.76 -31.05
N ALA A 247 9.59 8.50 -30.69
CA ALA A 247 9.65 9.96 -30.53
C ALA A 247 10.61 10.38 -29.41
N ALA A 248 10.83 9.52 -28.41
CA ALA A 248 11.82 9.70 -27.34
C ALA A 248 13.21 9.13 -27.67
N GLY A 249 13.45 8.73 -28.93
CA GLY A 249 14.74 8.27 -29.42
C GLY A 249 15.06 6.80 -29.18
N VAL A 250 14.06 5.96 -28.85
CA VAL A 250 14.22 4.49 -28.85
C VAL A 250 13.96 3.95 -30.25
N ASN A 251 14.91 3.19 -30.81
CA ASN A 251 14.63 2.52 -32.08
C ASN A 251 13.59 1.39 -31.85
N PRO A 252 12.42 1.42 -32.53
CA PRO A 252 11.41 0.37 -32.38
C PRO A 252 11.91 -1.04 -32.69
N ASP A 253 12.86 -1.19 -33.62
CA ASP A 253 13.41 -2.50 -33.97
C ASP A 253 14.26 -3.10 -32.83
N ASP A 254 14.74 -2.27 -31.90
CA ASP A 254 15.50 -2.71 -30.73
C ASP A 254 14.58 -3.04 -29.54
N ILE A 255 13.29 -2.70 -29.56
CA ILE A 255 12.36 -2.96 -28.45
C ILE A 255 11.99 -4.43 -28.39
N VAL A 256 12.27 -5.07 -27.27
CA VAL A 256 11.91 -6.48 -27.01
C VAL A 256 10.62 -6.62 -26.21
N LEU A 257 10.29 -5.59 -25.39
CA LEU A 257 9.06 -5.56 -24.60
C LEU A 257 8.73 -4.12 -24.21
N SER A 258 7.46 -3.75 -24.29
CA SER A 258 6.93 -2.53 -23.68
C SER A 258 5.56 -2.81 -23.06
N TRP A 259 5.28 -2.13 -21.93
CA TRP A 259 3.98 -2.21 -21.26
C TRP A 259 3.70 -0.95 -20.47
N THR A 260 2.44 -0.76 -20.07
CA THR A 260 2.03 0.36 -19.22
C THR A 260 1.61 -0.12 -17.83
N VAL A 261 1.84 0.75 -16.85
CA VAL A 261 1.45 0.61 -15.44
C VAL A 261 0.75 1.87 -14.99
N HIS A 262 -0.47 1.76 -14.49
CA HIS A 262 -1.21 2.86 -13.86
C HIS A 262 -1.16 2.72 -12.36
N THR A 263 -0.70 3.76 -11.67
CA THR A 263 -0.61 3.76 -10.20
C THR A 263 -1.95 4.08 -9.57
N GLN A 264 -2.24 3.48 -8.41
CA GLN A 264 -3.48 3.69 -7.68
C GLN A 264 -3.62 5.11 -7.13
N SER A 265 -4.84 5.48 -6.79
CA SER A 265 -5.14 6.67 -6.02
C SER A 265 -4.78 6.47 -4.55
N ILE A 266 -4.01 7.38 -3.97
CA ILE A 266 -3.53 7.31 -2.57
C ILE A 266 -4.39 8.19 -1.66
N ALA A 267 -4.51 9.45 -2.03
CA ALA A 267 -5.05 10.49 -1.15
C ALA A 267 -6.59 10.64 -1.12
N PRO A 268 -7.36 10.27 -2.14
CA PRO A 268 -8.77 10.66 -2.24
C PRO A 268 -9.62 10.26 -1.03
N THR A 269 -9.50 9.03 -0.53
CA THR A 269 -10.34 8.54 0.56
C THR A 269 -10.10 9.28 1.88
N LEU A 270 -8.85 9.43 2.30
CA LEU A 270 -8.53 10.12 3.55
C LEU A 270 -8.82 11.63 3.45
N LYS A 271 -8.54 12.26 2.31
CA LYS A 271 -8.91 13.67 2.07
C LYS A 271 -10.43 13.88 2.03
N ALA A 272 -11.18 12.93 1.49
CA ALA A 272 -12.64 12.95 1.52
C ALA A 272 -13.16 12.88 2.96
N LEU A 273 -12.66 11.92 3.76
CA LEU A 273 -13.02 11.84 5.19
C LEU A 273 -12.66 13.11 5.95
N ARG A 274 -11.44 13.64 5.74
CA ARG A 274 -11.04 14.89 6.40
C ARG A 274 -11.95 16.06 6.02
N SER A 275 -12.46 16.10 4.79
CA SER A 275 -13.34 17.19 4.33
C SER A 275 -14.70 17.21 5.00
N ILE A 276 -15.15 16.09 5.56
CA ILE A 276 -16.44 15.95 6.28
C ILE A 276 -16.25 15.73 7.79
N ALA A 277 -15.01 15.70 8.27
CA ALA A 277 -14.71 15.49 9.69
C ALA A 277 -15.14 16.69 10.52
N GLU A 278 -15.80 16.43 11.64
CA GLU A 278 -16.26 17.41 12.62
C GLU A 278 -15.66 17.13 13.99
N PRO A 279 -15.57 18.13 14.89
CA PRO A 279 -15.16 17.91 16.26
C PRO A 279 -16.09 16.91 16.98
N ALA A 280 -15.52 15.93 17.63
CA ALA A 280 -16.26 14.89 18.35
C ALA A 280 -16.52 15.27 19.82
N PRO A 281 -17.59 14.75 20.44
CA PRO A 281 -17.83 14.92 21.88
C PRO A 281 -16.73 14.26 22.69
N THR A 282 -16.27 14.96 23.74
CA THR A 282 -15.28 14.48 24.70
C THR A 282 -15.79 14.65 26.14
N ILE A 283 -15.42 13.73 27.02
CA ILE A 283 -15.62 13.84 28.47
C ILE A 283 -14.27 13.57 29.11
N ILE A 284 -13.79 14.48 29.93
CA ILE A 284 -12.45 14.40 30.54
C ILE A 284 -12.59 14.58 32.07
N ALA A 285 -11.80 13.84 32.84
CA ALA A 285 -11.78 13.91 34.30
C ALA A 285 -10.35 13.79 34.84
N PRO A 286 -10.01 14.52 35.92
CA PRO A 286 -8.73 14.35 36.61
C PRO A 286 -8.68 13.00 37.34
N THR A 287 -7.51 12.36 37.36
CA THR A 287 -7.29 11.11 38.10
C THR A 287 -6.84 11.35 39.54
N GLY A 288 -6.39 12.55 39.84
CA GLY A 288 -5.71 12.87 41.11
C GLY A 288 -4.27 12.32 41.17
N GLN A 289 -3.77 11.76 40.09
CA GLN A 289 -2.39 11.24 39.95
C GLN A 289 -1.54 12.19 39.12
N THR A 290 -0.23 12.14 39.35
CA THR A 290 0.76 12.86 38.56
C THR A 290 1.69 11.90 37.82
N THR A 291 2.52 12.41 36.94
CA THR A 291 3.57 11.65 36.25
C THR A 291 4.62 11.05 37.20
N ALA A 292 4.64 11.40 38.48
CA ALA A 292 5.41 10.71 39.53
C ALA A 292 5.05 9.22 39.66
N LEU A 293 3.88 8.80 39.18
CA LEU A 293 3.46 7.40 39.13
C LEU A 293 4.50 6.48 38.46
N LEU A 294 5.26 7.01 37.49
CA LEU A 294 6.34 6.31 36.79
C LEU A 294 7.73 6.63 37.33
N GLY A 295 7.84 7.26 38.52
CA GLY A 295 9.12 7.63 39.12
C GLY A 295 9.75 8.91 38.55
N GLY A 296 9.03 9.66 37.76
CA GLY A 296 9.44 10.96 37.22
C GLY A 296 9.29 12.10 38.23
N PRO A 297 9.63 13.35 37.85
CA PRO A 297 9.51 14.53 38.70
C PRO A 297 8.05 14.90 39.04
N GLY A 298 7.07 14.36 38.35
CA GLY A 298 5.66 14.57 38.66
C GLY A 298 5.13 15.97 38.33
N ILE A 299 5.69 16.60 37.28
CA ILE A 299 5.36 18.00 36.92
C ILE A 299 4.13 18.11 36.02
N ALA A 300 3.42 17.00 35.78
CA ALA A 300 2.14 17.01 35.09
C ALA A 300 1.10 16.16 35.82
N ASP A 301 -0.13 16.65 35.85
CA ASP A 301 -1.30 15.93 36.35
C ASP A 301 -1.86 15.03 35.22
N ILE A 302 -2.27 13.81 35.59
CA ILE A 302 -2.84 12.84 34.64
C ILE A 302 -4.36 12.98 34.63
N TYR A 303 -4.91 13.12 33.45
CA TYR A 303 -6.34 13.10 33.15
C TYR A 303 -6.66 11.89 32.27
N ILE A 304 -7.84 11.35 32.45
CA ILE A 304 -8.45 10.35 31.61
C ILE A 304 -9.72 10.90 30.98
N GLY A 305 -10.09 10.39 29.83
CA GLY A 305 -11.30 10.81 29.17
C GLY A 305 -11.72 9.84 28.09
N VAL A 306 -12.79 10.22 27.41
CA VAL A 306 -13.32 9.49 26.24
C VAL A 306 -13.65 10.46 25.13
N ILE A 307 -13.58 9.96 23.90
CA ILE A 307 -13.98 10.66 22.69
C ILE A 307 -14.88 9.73 21.85
N THR A 308 -15.98 10.25 21.28
CA THR A 308 -16.89 9.47 20.42
C THR A 308 -16.60 9.72 18.95
N LEU A 309 -16.02 8.74 18.28
CA LEU A 309 -15.49 8.82 16.92
C LEU A 309 -16.43 8.15 15.91
N PRO A 310 -16.53 8.65 14.67
CA PRO A 310 -17.10 7.91 13.55
C PRO A 310 -16.33 6.61 13.33
N TYR A 311 -17.03 5.51 13.05
CA TYR A 311 -16.41 4.22 12.81
C TYR A 311 -16.85 3.67 11.44
N TYR A 312 -15.89 3.24 10.64
CA TYR A 312 -16.07 2.77 9.27
C TYR A 312 -15.74 1.28 9.11
N LEU A 313 -15.20 0.66 10.18
CA LEU A 313 -14.99 -0.79 10.32
C LEU A 313 -16.19 -1.41 11.05
N SER A 314 -16.06 -2.66 11.50
CA SER A 314 -17.11 -3.34 12.26
C SER A 314 -16.60 -3.75 13.64
N ALA A 315 -17.37 -3.38 14.67
CA ALA A 315 -17.17 -3.89 16.02
C ALA A 315 -17.77 -5.30 16.15
N PRO A 316 -17.29 -6.14 17.08
CA PRO A 316 -17.95 -7.39 17.45
C PRO A 316 -19.41 -7.16 17.86
N SER A 317 -20.30 -8.11 17.50
CA SER A 317 -21.68 -8.13 17.97
C SER A 317 -22.07 -9.56 18.36
N GLU A 318 -23.22 -9.71 19.01
CA GLU A 318 -23.73 -11.03 19.36
C GLU A 318 -23.98 -11.91 18.11
N GLU A 319 -24.45 -11.27 17.00
CA GLU A 319 -24.73 -11.95 15.75
C GLU A 319 -23.44 -12.25 14.96
N ASN A 320 -22.42 -11.41 15.09
CA ASN A 320 -21.14 -11.58 14.40
C ASN A 320 -19.97 -11.15 15.32
N PRO A 321 -19.54 -12.05 16.22
CA PRO A 321 -18.43 -11.76 17.15
C PRO A 321 -17.07 -11.59 16.44
N LEU A 322 -16.92 -12.03 15.19
CA LEU A 322 -15.71 -11.89 14.40
C LEU A 322 -15.80 -10.81 13.31
N ALA A 323 -16.79 -9.91 13.39
CA ALA A 323 -16.97 -8.85 12.40
C ALA A 323 -15.70 -7.99 12.22
N PHE A 324 -14.96 -7.76 13.30
CA PHE A 324 -13.70 -6.99 13.32
C PHE A 324 -12.54 -7.67 12.55
N LEU A 325 -12.69 -8.93 12.12
CA LEU A 325 -11.70 -9.65 11.29
C LEU A 325 -12.13 -9.78 9.83
N THR A 326 -13.40 -9.51 9.50
CA THR A 326 -13.98 -9.86 8.20
C THR A 326 -14.44 -8.66 7.38
N ASN A 327 -14.65 -7.50 8.00
CA ASN A 327 -15.15 -6.31 7.33
C ASN A 327 -14.08 -5.23 7.20
N TRP A 328 -14.09 -4.56 6.06
CA TRP A 328 -13.21 -3.43 5.72
C TRP A 328 -14.03 -2.23 5.23
N TRP A 329 -13.40 -1.12 4.97
CA TRP A 329 -14.07 0.07 4.46
C TRP A 329 -14.68 -0.17 3.08
N LYS A 330 -15.95 0.18 2.92
CA LYS A 330 -16.68 0.09 1.67
C LYS A 330 -17.30 1.43 1.33
N ALA A 331 -17.27 1.80 0.06
CA ALA A 331 -18.03 2.93 -0.44
C ALA A 331 -19.54 2.60 -0.54
N PRO A 332 -20.42 3.61 -0.61
CA PRO A 332 -21.82 3.37 -0.99
C PRO A 332 -21.89 2.78 -2.40
N PRO A 333 -22.78 1.79 -2.66
CA PRO A 333 -22.93 1.23 -3.99
C PRO A 333 -23.22 2.32 -5.02
N GLY A 334 -22.38 2.39 -6.07
CA GLY A 334 -22.51 3.38 -7.14
C GLY A 334 -22.41 4.84 -6.69
N GLY A 335 -21.85 5.14 -5.51
CA GLY A 335 -21.73 6.47 -4.92
C GLY A 335 -20.66 7.35 -5.57
N TYR A 336 -20.58 7.32 -6.89
CA TYR A 336 -19.54 8.04 -7.65
C TYR A 336 -19.71 9.56 -7.56
N ILE A 337 -18.57 10.25 -7.40
CA ILE A 337 -18.53 11.72 -7.36
C ILE A 337 -18.25 12.30 -8.76
N PRO A 338 -18.65 13.56 -9.05
CA PRO A 338 -18.26 14.22 -10.30
C PRO A 338 -16.74 14.24 -10.53
N PRO A 339 -16.27 14.01 -11.78
CA PRO A 339 -17.04 13.86 -13.02
C PRO A 339 -17.46 12.40 -13.31
N PHE A 340 -17.25 11.45 -12.42
CA PHE A 340 -17.44 10.01 -12.64
C PHE A 340 -18.91 9.57 -12.50
N ASP A 341 -19.74 10.37 -11.84
CA ASP A 341 -21.17 10.13 -11.64
C ASP A 341 -21.97 9.96 -12.93
N GLN A 342 -21.45 10.49 -14.07
CA GLN A 342 -22.06 10.39 -15.39
C GLN A 342 -21.32 9.41 -16.33
N ALA A 343 -20.30 8.69 -15.84
CA ALA A 343 -19.47 7.84 -16.66
C ALA A 343 -20.07 6.45 -16.97
N GLY A 344 -21.25 6.12 -16.41
CA GLY A 344 -21.88 4.81 -16.61
C GLY A 344 -21.13 3.66 -15.94
N LEU A 345 -20.49 3.94 -14.81
CA LEU A 345 -19.77 2.95 -14.02
C LEU A 345 -20.73 1.97 -13.32
N ASP A 346 -20.19 0.86 -12.80
CA ASP A 346 -20.98 -0.19 -12.13
C ASP A 346 -21.75 0.37 -10.91
N PRO A 347 -23.09 0.39 -10.94
CA PRO A 347 -23.88 0.92 -9.85
C PRO A 347 -23.85 0.07 -8.57
N ASN A 348 -23.29 -1.14 -8.62
CA ASN A 348 -23.20 -2.05 -7.48
C ASN A 348 -21.80 -2.04 -6.82
N SER A 349 -20.81 -1.43 -7.44
CA SER A 349 -19.46 -1.40 -6.87
C SER A 349 -19.44 -0.65 -5.55
N THR A 350 -18.75 -1.24 -4.57
CA THR A 350 -18.49 -0.66 -3.25
C THR A 350 -17.00 -0.40 -3.02
N ASN A 351 -16.18 -0.48 -4.08
CA ASN A 351 -14.76 -0.24 -3.99
C ASN A 351 -14.46 1.24 -3.75
N LEU A 352 -13.52 1.50 -2.83
CA LEU A 352 -13.01 2.85 -2.59
C LEU A 352 -11.96 3.19 -3.63
N THR A 353 -12.26 4.16 -4.47
CA THR A 353 -11.43 4.59 -5.61
C THR A 353 -11.42 6.12 -5.70
N VAL A 354 -10.65 6.67 -6.63
CA VAL A 354 -10.73 8.10 -6.96
C VAL A 354 -12.16 8.54 -7.31
N ALA A 355 -12.95 7.65 -7.89
CA ALA A 355 -14.31 7.93 -8.33
C ALA A 355 -15.36 7.79 -7.22
N ASN A 356 -15.10 6.98 -6.21
CA ASN A 356 -15.99 6.71 -5.07
C ASN A 356 -15.20 6.73 -3.75
N PRO A 357 -14.74 7.92 -3.27
CA PRO A 357 -13.76 8.00 -2.19
C PRO A 357 -14.34 8.02 -0.77
N PHE A 358 -15.65 8.10 -0.59
CA PHE A 358 -16.29 8.22 0.73
C PHE A 358 -16.66 6.84 1.28
N PRO A 359 -16.02 6.34 2.38
CA PRO A 359 -16.48 5.12 3.01
C PRO A 359 -17.81 5.33 3.75
N VAL A 360 -18.61 4.27 3.81
CA VAL A 360 -19.85 4.24 4.59
C VAL A 360 -19.52 4.16 6.07
N GLN A 361 -20.02 5.11 6.85
CA GLN A 361 -19.95 5.03 8.30
C GLN A 361 -20.85 3.89 8.81
N THR A 362 -20.27 2.94 9.52
CA THR A 362 -20.94 1.74 10.06
C THR A 362 -21.50 1.99 11.47
N GLY A 363 -20.95 2.96 12.19
CA GLY A 363 -21.35 3.29 13.54
C GLY A 363 -20.49 4.39 14.17
N VAL A 364 -20.43 4.37 15.49
CA VAL A 364 -19.57 5.23 16.30
C VAL A 364 -18.89 4.38 17.38
N GLN A 365 -17.70 4.79 17.80
CA GLN A 365 -17.02 4.21 18.95
C GLN A 365 -16.69 5.31 19.98
N THR A 366 -17.04 5.08 21.24
CA THR A 366 -16.53 5.88 22.35
C THR A 366 -15.28 5.22 22.89
N VAL A 367 -14.14 5.86 22.66
CA VAL A 367 -12.81 5.29 22.94
C VAL A 367 -12.10 6.08 24.03
N PRO A 368 -11.29 5.43 24.88
CA PRO A 368 -10.55 6.09 25.94
C PRO A 368 -9.41 6.95 25.38
N ILE A 369 -9.18 8.09 26.03
CA ILE A 369 -8.05 8.98 25.83
C ILE A 369 -7.33 9.24 27.17
N ILE A 370 -6.06 9.57 27.10
CA ILE A 370 -5.26 9.99 28.26
C ILE A 370 -4.58 11.31 27.95
N LEU A 371 -4.53 12.21 28.94
CA LEU A 371 -3.85 13.50 28.83
C LEU A 371 -2.93 13.71 30.03
N THR A 372 -1.88 14.50 29.83
CA THR A 372 -1.09 15.07 30.92
C THR A 372 -1.05 16.59 30.81
N VAL A 373 -1.33 17.28 31.90
CA VAL A 373 -1.45 18.74 31.94
C VAL A 373 -0.38 19.29 32.90
N PRO A 374 0.43 20.27 32.47
CA PRO A 374 1.44 20.89 33.34
C PRO A 374 0.79 21.37 34.68
N ASN A 375 1.38 21.00 35.80
CA ASN A 375 0.93 21.45 37.14
C ASN A 375 1.87 22.52 37.71
N ASP A 376 1.64 22.96 38.95
CA ASP A 376 2.42 24.00 39.60
C ASP A 376 3.92 23.69 39.67
N LEU A 377 4.31 22.42 39.73
CA LEU A 377 5.72 22.00 39.74
C LEU A 377 6.41 22.17 38.37
N SER A 378 5.65 22.31 37.29
CA SER A 378 6.20 22.57 35.94
C SER A 378 6.77 23.96 35.80
N GLY A 379 6.35 24.92 36.65
CA GLY A 379 6.67 26.34 36.53
C GLY A 379 5.86 27.09 35.45
N PHE A 380 4.89 26.44 34.82
CA PHE A 380 3.99 27.06 33.82
C PHE A 380 2.57 27.24 34.39
N THR A 381 1.90 28.27 33.91
CA THR A 381 0.48 28.53 34.15
C THR A 381 -0.29 28.48 32.83
N LYS A 382 -1.58 28.09 32.90
CA LYS A 382 -2.43 28.03 31.71
C LYS A 382 -2.47 29.39 31.01
N PRO A 383 -2.08 29.46 29.74
CA PRO A 383 -2.21 30.68 28.95
C PRO A 383 -3.68 31.10 28.77
N GLU A 384 -3.93 32.37 28.47
CA GLU A 384 -5.27 32.92 28.25
C GLU A 384 -6.02 32.18 27.12
N ASN A 385 -5.29 31.76 26.07
CA ASN A 385 -5.82 31.03 24.92
C ASN A 385 -5.87 29.50 25.11
N GLY A 386 -5.70 29.01 26.33
CA GLY A 386 -5.62 27.58 26.62
C GLY A 386 -4.21 27.00 26.48
N TRP A 387 -4.01 25.77 26.97
CA TRP A 387 -2.73 25.08 26.92
C TRP A 387 -2.38 24.69 25.48
N PRO A 388 -1.15 24.95 25.00
CA PRO A 388 -0.66 24.37 23.76
C PRO A 388 -0.65 22.85 23.83
N VAL A 389 -0.97 22.16 22.75
CA VAL A 389 -1.16 20.70 22.71
C VAL A 389 -0.10 20.00 21.89
N THR A 390 0.32 18.84 22.36
CA THR A 390 1.07 17.83 21.61
C THR A 390 0.24 16.55 21.57
N ILE A 391 0.03 15.98 20.39
CA ILE A 391 -0.58 14.66 20.21
C ILE A 391 0.52 13.62 20.16
N TYR A 392 0.37 12.53 20.93
CA TYR A 392 1.27 11.38 20.88
C TYR A 392 0.58 10.17 20.26
N GLN A 393 1.27 9.48 19.35
CA GLN A 393 0.79 8.23 18.77
C GLN A 393 1.73 7.07 19.08
N HIS A 394 1.20 6.04 19.72
CA HIS A 394 1.93 4.83 20.10
C HIS A 394 2.22 3.90 18.90
N GLY A 395 3.19 2.99 19.06
CA GLY A 395 3.54 1.97 18.07
C GLY A 395 2.67 0.71 18.14
N LEU A 396 2.95 -0.24 17.22
CA LEU A 396 2.31 -1.56 17.20
C LEU A 396 2.53 -2.28 18.55
N THR A 397 1.54 -3.01 19.03
CA THR A 397 1.52 -3.71 20.33
C THR A 397 1.56 -2.82 21.59
N ARG A 398 1.51 -1.51 21.40
CA ARG A 398 1.50 -0.52 22.49
C ARG A 398 0.08 0.06 22.67
N ASN A 399 -0.07 1.03 23.56
CA ASN A 399 -1.34 1.68 23.82
C ASN A 399 -1.15 3.15 24.27
N ARG A 400 -2.24 3.87 24.51
CA ARG A 400 -2.27 5.28 24.89
C ARG A 400 -1.37 5.66 26.07
N THR A 401 -1.09 4.74 27.01
CA THR A 401 -0.24 5.03 28.19
C THR A 401 1.25 5.15 27.83
N ASP A 402 1.64 4.73 26.61
CA ASP A 402 3.01 4.82 26.10
C ASP A 402 3.53 6.27 26.00
N MET A 403 2.65 7.25 26.08
CA MET A 403 3.01 8.66 26.17
C MET A 403 3.57 9.09 27.54
N LEU A 404 3.26 8.36 28.62
CA LEU A 404 3.57 8.80 29.98
C LEU A 404 5.08 8.95 30.27
N PRO A 405 5.99 8.10 29.75
CA PRO A 405 7.43 8.29 29.91
C PRO A 405 7.98 9.61 29.35
N VAL A 406 7.31 10.24 28.39
CA VAL A 406 7.73 11.52 27.80
C VAL A 406 6.91 12.71 28.31
N ALA A 407 5.91 12.47 29.14
CA ALA A 407 4.96 13.48 29.60
C ALA A 407 5.62 14.63 30.35
N ASP A 408 6.57 14.35 31.27
CA ASP A 408 7.27 15.39 32.01
C ASP A 408 8.15 16.26 31.09
N ALA A 409 8.75 15.68 30.03
CA ALA A 409 9.50 16.44 29.06
C ALA A 409 8.60 17.43 28.29
N VAL A 410 7.40 17.02 27.93
CA VAL A 410 6.41 17.89 27.26
C VAL A 410 5.87 18.95 28.23
N ALA A 411 5.59 18.59 29.47
CA ALA A 411 5.14 19.51 30.51
C ALA A 411 6.21 20.55 30.87
N SER A 412 7.51 20.19 30.79
CA SER A 412 8.63 21.10 31.06
C SER A 412 8.77 22.24 30.05
N VAL A 413 8.02 22.20 28.96
CA VAL A 413 7.90 23.28 27.96
C VAL A 413 6.49 23.86 27.90
N GLY A 414 5.69 23.62 28.94
CA GLY A 414 4.36 24.21 29.13
C GLY A 414 3.30 23.69 28.16
N ARG A 415 3.35 22.42 27.75
CA ARG A 415 2.41 21.82 26.81
C ARG A 415 1.65 20.64 27.42
N VAL A 416 0.40 20.49 27.04
CA VAL A 416 -0.41 19.30 27.29
C VAL A 416 0.00 18.21 26.30
N LEU A 417 0.10 16.97 26.77
CA LEU A 417 0.27 15.79 25.93
C LEU A 417 -1.03 14.99 25.94
N ILE A 418 -1.52 14.55 24.78
CA ILE A 418 -2.72 13.74 24.62
C ILE A 418 -2.44 12.52 23.75
N SER A 419 -3.00 11.37 24.11
CA SER A 419 -2.88 10.13 23.34
C SER A 419 -4.19 9.35 23.32
N MET A 420 -4.38 8.58 22.25
CA MET A 420 -5.51 7.70 21.97
C MET A 420 -5.00 6.41 21.37
N ASP A 421 -5.72 5.30 21.59
CA ASP A 421 -5.36 4.01 20.98
C ASP A 421 -5.74 3.94 19.50
N GLN A 422 -4.90 3.26 18.72
CA GLN A 422 -5.25 2.81 17.37
C GLN A 422 -6.33 1.71 17.42
N PRO A 423 -7.07 1.44 16.34
CA PRO A 423 -7.97 0.28 16.28
C PRO A 423 -7.27 -1.01 16.74
N LEU A 424 -7.99 -1.82 17.50
CA LEU A 424 -7.54 -3.11 18.05
C LEU A 424 -6.32 -3.03 18.99
N HIS A 425 -6.03 -1.83 19.52
CA HIS A 425 -5.07 -1.61 20.60
C HIS A 425 -5.81 -1.13 21.85
N GLY A 426 -5.15 -1.20 23.02
CA GLY A 426 -5.72 -0.74 24.29
C GLY A 426 -4.87 -1.17 25.48
N VAL A 427 -5.30 -0.75 26.66
CA VAL A 427 -4.72 -1.23 27.92
C VAL A 427 -5.25 -2.62 28.21
N VAL A 428 -4.37 -3.62 28.22
CA VAL A 428 -4.71 -5.01 28.55
C VAL A 428 -4.16 -5.35 29.92
N PRO A 429 -5.02 -5.57 30.94
CA PRO A 429 -4.56 -5.97 32.27
C PRO A 429 -3.77 -7.29 32.21
N GLY A 430 -2.63 -7.33 32.89
CA GLY A 430 -1.74 -8.49 32.89
C GLY A 430 -0.65 -8.46 31.80
N GLU A 431 -0.83 -7.70 30.74
CA GLU A 431 0.16 -7.51 29.67
C GLU A 431 0.88 -6.16 29.76
N ILE A 432 0.37 -5.24 30.59
CA ILE A 432 0.91 -3.87 30.73
C ILE A 432 2.02 -3.79 31.78
N ASP A 433 3.09 -3.08 31.45
CA ASP A 433 4.22 -2.83 32.34
C ASP A 433 4.53 -1.32 32.40
N PRO A 434 4.63 -0.71 33.59
CA PRO A 434 4.43 -1.33 34.91
C PRO A 434 2.94 -1.62 35.23
N PRO A 435 2.64 -2.61 36.08
CA PRO A 435 1.26 -3.01 36.40
C PRO A 435 0.36 -1.88 36.95
N ALA A 436 0.95 -0.82 37.51
CA ALA A 436 0.21 0.38 37.94
C ALA A 436 -0.59 1.04 36.80
N LEU A 437 -0.18 0.89 35.57
CA LEU A 437 -0.87 1.43 34.40
C LEU A 437 -2.19 0.70 34.07
N ALA A 438 -2.43 -0.48 34.68
CA ALA A 438 -3.73 -1.14 34.60
C ALA A 438 -4.87 -0.32 35.23
N ALA A 439 -4.55 0.70 36.04
CA ALA A 439 -5.53 1.67 36.54
C ALA A 439 -6.19 2.48 35.39
N PHE A 440 -5.55 2.56 34.22
CA PHE A 440 -6.07 3.26 33.05
C PHE A 440 -6.84 2.32 32.10
N TYR A 441 -6.98 1.04 32.41
CA TYR A 441 -7.91 0.15 31.72
C TYR A 441 -9.33 0.66 31.92
N VAL A 442 -10.11 0.80 30.84
CA VAL A 442 -11.37 1.53 30.86
C VAL A 442 -12.34 1.00 31.89
N GLU A 443 -12.40 -0.32 32.09
CA GLU A 443 -13.25 -0.97 33.10
C GLU A 443 -12.89 -0.59 34.56
N ASN A 444 -11.66 -0.12 34.78
CA ASN A 444 -11.20 0.39 36.08
C ASN A 444 -11.46 1.90 36.25
N THR A 445 -12.12 2.55 35.31
CA THR A 445 -12.37 3.99 35.27
C THR A 445 -13.86 4.32 35.39
N PRO A 446 -14.23 5.57 35.71
CA PRO A 446 -15.62 6.02 35.70
C PRO A 446 -16.28 5.95 34.31
N PHE A 447 -15.52 5.69 33.24
CA PHE A 447 -16.00 5.64 31.87
C PHE A 447 -16.43 4.23 31.40
N ALA A 448 -16.24 3.18 32.21
CA ALA A 448 -16.68 1.81 31.92
C ALA A 448 -18.13 1.69 31.38
N PRO A 449 -19.12 2.47 31.88
CA PRO A 449 -20.49 2.35 31.39
C PRO A 449 -20.73 2.91 29.98
N ILE A 450 -19.79 3.66 29.42
CA ILE A 450 -19.99 4.41 28.16
C ILE A 450 -18.88 4.22 27.13
N ALA A 451 -17.80 3.55 27.45
CA ALA A 451 -16.66 3.32 26.58
C ALA A 451 -16.13 1.90 26.72
N ASN A 452 -15.48 1.39 25.68
CA ASN A 452 -14.78 0.11 25.70
C ASN A 452 -13.32 0.32 25.28
N GLU A 453 -12.45 -0.61 25.68
CA GLU A 453 -11.13 -0.69 25.05
C GLU A 453 -11.28 -1.01 23.56
N ARG A 454 -10.35 -0.53 22.75
CA ARG A 454 -10.39 -0.79 21.32
C ARG A 454 -9.96 -2.22 20.95
N THR A 455 -9.41 -2.99 21.90
CA THR A 455 -9.20 -4.44 21.82
C THR A 455 -10.52 -5.21 21.81
N PHE A 456 -11.63 -4.58 22.20
CA PHE A 456 -12.92 -5.23 22.46
C PHE A 456 -12.84 -6.37 23.47
N ASP A 457 -11.75 -6.45 24.25
CA ASP A 457 -11.46 -7.49 25.25
C ASP A 457 -11.58 -8.92 24.70
N ILE A 458 -11.13 -9.07 23.45
CA ILE A 458 -11.20 -10.33 22.69
C ILE A 458 -10.17 -11.31 23.25
N ASP A 459 -10.56 -12.62 23.29
CA ASP A 459 -9.70 -13.76 23.65
C ASP A 459 -9.97 -14.88 22.60
N ILE A 460 -9.23 -14.86 21.51
CA ILE A 460 -9.32 -15.85 20.43
C ILE A 460 -7.96 -16.41 19.97
N VAL A 461 -6.89 -15.92 20.58
CA VAL A 461 -5.51 -16.35 20.33
C VAL A 461 -4.82 -16.63 21.64
N ASN A 462 -4.03 -17.69 21.70
CA ASN A 462 -3.17 -17.92 22.84
C ASN A 462 -2.01 -16.92 22.86
N ASN A 463 -1.94 -16.05 23.88
CA ASN A 463 -0.98 -14.96 23.98
C ASN A 463 0.50 -15.41 24.01
N ASP A 464 0.78 -16.65 24.45
CA ASP A 464 2.14 -17.16 24.57
C ASP A 464 2.62 -17.86 23.28
N THR A 465 1.70 -18.51 22.54
CA THR A 465 2.05 -19.31 21.34
C THR A 465 1.60 -18.68 20.04
N PHE A 466 0.70 -17.70 20.09
CA PHE A 466 0.01 -17.09 18.92
C PHE A 466 -0.79 -18.08 18.08
N GLU A 467 -1.12 -19.26 18.65
CA GLU A 467 -2.00 -20.21 18.02
C GLU A 467 -3.47 -19.80 18.21
N PRO A 468 -4.35 -20.09 17.24
CA PRO A 468 -5.78 -19.86 17.40
C PRO A 468 -6.37 -20.64 18.60
N GLY A 469 -7.18 -19.95 19.39
CA GLY A 469 -7.89 -20.50 20.53
C GLY A 469 -7.70 -19.68 21.80
N PRO A 470 -8.76 -19.50 22.60
CA PRO A 470 -8.72 -18.68 23.80
C PRO A 470 -7.81 -19.30 24.87
N ASP A 471 -7.10 -18.45 25.63
CA ASP A 471 -6.28 -18.87 26.77
C ASP A 471 -6.78 -18.31 28.13
N GLY A 472 -7.94 -17.63 28.13
CA GLY A 472 -8.55 -17.02 29.30
C GLY A 472 -7.98 -15.64 29.65
N ARG A 473 -7.16 -15.06 28.76
CA ARG A 473 -6.64 -13.71 28.87
C ARG A 473 -7.08 -12.91 27.63
N ILE A 474 -7.31 -11.62 27.81
CA ILE A 474 -7.54 -10.71 26.69
C ILE A 474 -6.32 -10.76 25.77
N ASP A 475 -6.54 -10.87 24.45
CA ASP A 475 -5.47 -10.87 23.46
C ASP A 475 -4.65 -9.58 23.56
N ALA A 476 -3.33 -9.70 23.44
CA ALA A 476 -2.42 -8.58 23.61
C ALA A 476 -2.73 -7.44 22.62
N ALA A 477 -2.53 -6.19 23.06
CA ALA A 477 -2.78 -5.00 22.25
C ALA A 477 -2.16 -5.11 20.86
N GLY A 478 -2.95 -4.82 19.82
CA GLY A 478 -2.51 -4.84 18.42
C GLY A 478 -2.39 -6.21 17.77
N THR A 479 -2.68 -7.31 18.47
CA THR A 479 -2.60 -8.69 17.90
C THR A 479 -3.38 -8.82 16.60
N HIS A 480 -4.54 -8.19 16.51
CA HIS A 480 -5.45 -8.30 15.37
C HIS A 480 -5.40 -7.11 14.41
N SER A 481 -4.57 -6.09 14.69
CA SER A 481 -4.55 -4.85 13.87
C SER A 481 -4.00 -5.06 12.47
N PHE A 482 -3.06 -5.99 12.28
CA PHE A 482 -2.42 -6.30 11.01
C PHE A 482 -2.82 -7.70 10.55
N ASN A 483 -4.04 -7.81 9.99
CA ASN A 483 -4.63 -9.08 9.59
C ASN A 483 -4.24 -9.46 8.15
N LEU A 484 -3.24 -10.33 7.99
CA LEU A 484 -2.80 -10.81 6.68
C LEU A 484 -3.79 -11.78 5.99
N ALA A 485 -4.79 -12.29 6.71
CA ALA A 485 -5.87 -13.04 6.09
C ALA A 485 -6.95 -12.14 5.49
N ASN A 486 -6.90 -10.81 5.73
CA ASN A 486 -7.76 -9.81 5.11
C ASN A 486 -6.96 -8.53 4.89
N LEU A 487 -6.34 -8.42 3.73
CA LEU A 487 -5.40 -7.33 3.43
C LEU A 487 -6.08 -5.96 3.34
N GLN A 488 -7.34 -5.91 2.92
CA GLN A 488 -8.14 -4.68 2.88
C GLN A 488 -8.40 -4.18 4.31
N LEU A 489 -8.72 -5.09 5.23
CA LEU A 489 -8.89 -4.75 6.64
C LEU A 489 -7.57 -4.30 7.29
N ALA A 490 -6.45 -4.96 6.99
CA ALA A 490 -5.13 -4.55 7.50
C ALA A 490 -4.82 -3.10 7.12
N ARG A 491 -5.05 -2.71 5.86
CA ARG A 491 -4.97 -1.32 5.39
C ARG A 491 -5.92 -0.41 6.16
N ASP A 492 -7.18 -0.81 6.28
CA ASP A 492 -8.24 0.08 6.76
C ASP A 492 -8.23 0.23 8.29
N ASN A 493 -7.60 -0.68 9.05
CA ASN A 493 -7.26 -0.45 10.46
C ASN A 493 -6.29 0.75 10.62
N ILE A 494 -5.29 0.85 9.74
CA ILE A 494 -4.34 1.97 9.77
C ILE A 494 -5.06 3.26 9.35
N ARG A 495 -5.84 3.23 8.26
CA ARG A 495 -6.60 4.40 7.77
C ARG A 495 -7.66 4.88 8.78
N GLN A 496 -8.24 3.98 9.57
CA GLN A 496 -9.14 4.35 10.66
C GLN A 496 -8.39 5.12 11.75
N ALA A 497 -7.16 4.70 12.12
CA ALA A 497 -6.34 5.45 13.08
C ALA A 497 -5.98 6.84 12.55
N GLU A 498 -5.68 6.98 11.26
CA GLU A 498 -5.37 8.26 10.59
C GLU A 498 -6.58 9.21 10.60
N ALA A 499 -7.77 8.68 10.28
CA ALA A 499 -9.01 9.44 10.34
C ALA A 499 -9.38 9.85 11.78
N ASP A 500 -9.20 8.94 12.74
CA ASP A 500 -9.47 9.17 14.15
C ASP A 500 -8.60 10.29 14.73
N LEU A 501 -7.30 10.33 14.39
CA LEU A 501 -6.40 11.39 14.80
C LEU A 501 -6.77 12.76 14.21
N SER A 502 -7.32 12.82 13.00
CA SER A 502 -7.85 14.05 12.44
C SER A 502 -9.05 14.55 13.24
N VAL A 503 -9.96 13.65 13.63
CA VAL A 503 -11.10 14.00 14.49
C VAL A 503 -10.64 14.40 15.90
N LEU A 504 -9.64 13.72 16.48
CA LEU A 504 -9.04 14.10 17.75
C LEU A 504 -8.47 15.52 17.70
N ALA A 505 -7.69 15.83 16.66
CA ALA A 505 -7.09 17.15 16.44
C ALA A 505 -8.17 18.25 16.35
N LEU A 506 -9.23 18.01 15.59
CA LEU A 506 -10.38 18.92 15.49
C LEU A 506 -11.08 19.12 16.82
N SER A 507 -11.13 18.09 17.68
CA SER A 507 -11.87 18.10 18.94
C SER A 507 -11.16 18.89 20.05
N ILE A 508 -9.85 19.16 19.92
CA ILE A 508 -9.05 19.94 20.88
C ILE A 508 -9.74 21.27 21.24
N GLN A 509 -10.34 21.94 20.25
CA GLN A 509 -11.00 23.23 20.45
C GLN A 509 -12.18 23.20 21.42
N ASN A 510 -12.73 22.02 21.74
CA ASN A 510 -13.89 21.84 22.60
C ASN A 510 -13.55 21.14 23.90
N MET A 511 -12.27 20.80 24.16
CA MET A 511 -11.87 20.05 25.34
C MET A 511 -11.86 20.94 26.59
N ASP A 512 -12.72 20.58 27.55
CA ASP A 512 -12.90 21.18 28.84
C ASP A 512 -12.36 20.22 29.90
N LEU A 513 -11.32 20.65 30.66
CA LEU A 513 -10.61 19.83 31.65
C LEU A 513 -11.20 19.97 33.05
N ASN A 514 -11.97 21.01 33.32
CA ASN A 514 -12.43 21.38 34.67
C ASN A 514 -13.96 21.36 34.80
N GLY A 515 -14.72 21.18 33.70
CA GLY A 515 -16.18 21.08 33.67
C GLY A 515 -16.91 22.43 33.70
N ASP A 516 -16.21 23.55 33.47
CA ASP A 516 -16.79 24.89 33.46
C ASP A 516 -17.42 25.29 32.09
N LYS A 517 -17.35 24.41 31.08
CA LYS A 517 -17.83 24.57 29.72
C LYS A 517 -17.04 25.59 28.89
N VAL A 518 -15.85 25.95 29.36
CA VAL A 518 -14.90 26.76 28.60
C VAL A 518 -13.73 25.87 28.17
N PRO A 519 -13.36 25.86 26.88
CA PRO A 519 -12.23 25.07 26.40
C PRO A 519 -10.92 25.45 27.13
N ASP A 520 -10.18 24.47 27.55
CA ASP A 520 -8.90 24.64 28.25
C ASP A 520 -7.69 24.49 27.36
N LEU A 521 -7.87 23.97 26.14
CA LEU A 521 -6.80 23.67 25.20
C LEU A 521 -6.79 24.61 24.01
N ASN A 522 -5.60 24.92 23.52
CA ASN A 522 -5.42 25.77 22.34
C ASN A 522 -5.41 24.89 21.06
N PRO A 523 -6.35 25.08 20.15
CA PRO A 523 -6.42 24.30 18.90
C PRO A 523 -5.40 24.73 17.84
N PHE A 524 -4.63 25.79 18.09
CA PHE A 524 -3.66 26.32 17.12
C PHE A 524 -2.24 25.87 17.45
N GLY A 525 -1.46 25.53 16.42
CA GLY A 525 -0.06 25.17 16.60
C GLY A 525 0.12 23.83 17.32
N VAL A 526 -0.75 22.87 17.04
CA VAL A 526 -0.65 21.52 17.59
C VAL A 526 0.61 20.85 17.07
N SER A 527 1.43 20.31 17.98
CA SER A 527 2.57 19.47 17.66
C SER A 527 2.16 18.00 17.66
N ALA A 528 2.90 17.18 16.96
CA ALA A 528 2.71 15.73 16.98
C ALA A 528 4.03 15.01 17.27
N VAL A 529 3.95 13.95 18.07
CA VAL A 529 5.06 13.05 18.40
C VAL A 529 4.57 11.63 18.23
N SER A 530 5.37 10.77 17.66
CA SER A 530 4.99 9.39 17.43
C SER A 530 6.16 8.44 17.56
N ASN A 531 5.86 7.15 17.74
CA ASN A 531 6.86 6.10 17.87
C ASN A 531 6.54 4.89 17.00
N SER A 532 7.56 4.35 16.29
CA SER A 532 7.46 3.11 15.51
C SER A 532 6.29 3.14 14.51
N ALA A 533 5.43 2.13 14.47
CA ALA A 533 4.23 2.09 13.61
C ALA A 533 3.29 3.30 13.82
N GLY A 534 3.29 3.94 15.00
CA GLY A 534 2.57 5.20 15.22
C GLY A 534 3.09 6.34 14.35
N SER A 535 4.34 6.26 13.91
CA SER A 535 4.92 7.26 12.99
C SER A 535 4.35 7.14 11.57
N VAL A 536 3.96 5.94 11.15
CA VAL A 536 3.23 5.75 9.88
C VAL A 536 1.92 6.51 9.92
N VAL A 537 1.08 6.20 10.92
CA VAL A 537 -0.23 6.84 11.13
C VAL A 537 -0.10 8.35 11.24
N MET A 538 0.84 8.83 12.06
CA MET A 538 0.99 10.26 12.33
C MET A 538 1.52 11.04 11.14
N ASN A 539 2.41 10.46 10.33
CA ASN A 539 2.91 11.12 9.12
C ASN A 539 1.80 11.33 8.09
N VAL A 540 0.96 10.32 7.88
CA VAL A 540 -0.19 10.40 6.97
C VAL A 540 -1.23 11.40 7.51
N THR A 541 -1.57 11.31 8.80
CA THR A 541 -2.46 12.30 9.44
C THR A 541 -1.91 13.72 9.27
N ALA A 542 -0.60 13.91 9.49
CA ALA A 542 0.03 15.21 9.34
C ALA A 542 0.03 15.73 7.90
N ALA A 543 -0.05 14.88 6.89
CA ALA A 543 -0.20 15.32 5.50
C ALA A 543 -1.57 15.98 5.24
N ILE A 544 -2.64 15.48 5.89
CA ILE A 544 -4.02 15.88 5.60
C ILE A 544 -4.64 16.81 6.64
N GLU A 545 -4.09 16.87 7.88
CA GLU A 545 -4.64 17.64 9.01
C GLU A 545 -3.92 18.98 9.20
N PRO A 546 -4.52 20.11 8.79
CA PRO A 546 -3.87 21.43 8.87
C PRO A 546 -3.58 21.94 10.30
N ILE A 547 -4.28 21.41 11.31
CA ILE A 547 -4.10 21.79 12.71
C ILE A 547 -2.72 21.38 13.23
N ILE A 548 -2.16 20.27 12.72
CA ILE A 548 -0.81 19.81 13.03
C ILE A 548 0.19 20.67 12.28
N THR A 549 1.09 21.34 12.99
CA THR A 549 2.02 22.33 12.43
C THR A 549 3.49 21.92 12.50
N ASN A 550 3.82 20.89 13.27
CA ASN A 550 5.16 20.30 13.34
C ASN A 550 5.09 18.86 13.82
N LEU A 551 6.05 18.05 13.42
CA LEU A 551 6.03 16.61 13.57
C LEU A 551 7.40 16.07 14.04
N TYR A 552 7.39 15.20 15.05
CA TYR A 552 8.53 14.42 15.49
C TYR A 552 8.21 12.92 15.32
N LEU A 553 8.97 12.25 14.47
CA LEU A 553 8.86 10.82 14.18
C LEU A 553 10.02 10.09 14.83
N ASN A 554 9.74 9.15 15.74
CA ASN A 554 10.75 8.33 16.38
C ASN A 554 10.70 6.89 15.87
N ALA A 555 11.85 6.32 15.51
CA ALA A 555 11.98 4.97 14.96
C ALA A 555 10.93 4.70 13.85
N SER A 556 10.74 5.68 12.97
CA SER A 556 9.69 5.62 11.95
C SER A 556 10.07 4.69 10.81
N LEU A 557 9.08 4.22 10.09
CA LEU A 557 9.23 3.28 8.99
C LEU A 557 8.38 3.66 7.79
N VAL A 558 8.83 3.23 6.63
CA VAL A 558 8.08 3.18 5.37
C VAL A 558 8.25 1.80 4.75
N GLY A 559 7.32 1.42 3.86
CA GLY A 559 7.32 0.08 3.28
C GLY A 559 6.97 -0.97 4.34
N ILE A 560 5.77 -0.86 4.90
CA ILE A 560 5.32 -1.57 6.10
C ILE A 560 5.63 -3.06 6.04
N ILE A 561 5.21 -3.75 4.97
CA ILE A 561 5.38 -5.21 4.89
C ILE A 561 6.86 -5.60 4.76
N ASN A 562 7.66 -4.83 4.04
CA ASN A 562 9.09 -5.09 3.86
C ASN A 562 9.85 -4.91 5.18
N VAL A 563 9.46 -3.93 6.00
CA VAL A 563 10.00 -3.75 7.37
C VAL A 563 9.60 -4.90 8.27
N LEU A 564 8.34 -5.33 8.23
CA LEU A 564 7.87 -6.48 9.02
C LEU A 564 8.58 -7.77 8.63
N ASP A 565 8.83 -8.00 7.33
CA ASP A 565 9.57 -9.18 6.85
C ASP A 565 11.04 -9.16 7.24
N SER A 566 11.69 -8.00 7.13
CA SER A 566 13.13 -7.87 7.36
C SER A 566 13.50 -7.65 8.82
N GLY A 567 12.56 -7.13 9.64
CA GLY A 567 12.75 -6.87 11.06
C GLY A 567 12.54 -8.10 11.95
N SER A 568 12.62 -7.90 13.27
CA SER A 568 12.44 -8.96 14.27
C SER A 568 11.05 -9.61 14.24
N PHE A 569 10.04 -8.94 13.68
CA PHE A 569 8.71 -9.50 13.44
C PHE A 569 8.72 -10.62 12.39
N GLY A 570 9.61 -10.55 11.40
CA GLY A 570 9.74 -11.56 10.35
C GLY A 570 9.89 -12.96 10.95
N PRO A 571 11.03 -13.28 11.56
CA PRO A 571 11.27 -14.62 12.09
C PRO A 571 10.37 -15.01 13.28
N SER A 572 9.90 -14.03 14.05
CA SER A 572 9.14 -14.31 15.27
C SER A 572 7.64 -14.55 15.03
N ARG A 573 7.07 -13.95 13.97
CA ARG A 573 5.63 -13.99 13.70
C ARG A 573 5.27 -14.19 12.24
N LEU A 574 5.81 -13.35 11.34
CA LEU A 574 5.37 -13.29 9.95
C LEU A 574 5.72 -14.57 9.18
N TRP A 575 6.98 -15.01 9.23
CA TRP A 575 7.42 -16.18 8.46
C TRP A 575 6.69 -17.46 8.86
N PRO A 576 6.56 -17.81 10.17
CA PRO A 576 5.80 -19.00 10.55
C PRO A 576 4.33 -18.93 10.11
N LEU A 577 3.71 -17.73 10.13
CA LEU A 577 2.33 -17.56 9.67
C LEU A 577 2.19 -17.81 8.17
N LEU A 578 3.05 -17.22 7.36
CA LEU A 578 3.03 -17.35 5.90
C LEU A 578 3.43 -18.77 5.44
N GLU A 579 4.37 -19.41 6.12
CA GLU A 579 4.76 -20.79 5.83
C GLU A 579 3.60 -21.77 6.05
N ARG A 580 2.80 -21.58 7.09
CA ARG A 580 1.55 -22.36 7.31
C ARG A 580 0.54 -22.17 6.18
N ALA A 581 0.51 -20.98 5.58
CA ALA A 581 -0.31 -20.70 4.40
C ALA A 581 0.33 -21.20 3.09
N GLY A 582 1.50 -21.87 3.14
CA GLY A 582 2.21 -22.39 1.98
C GLY A 582 3.10 -21.38 1.27
N LEU A 583 3.29 -20.19 1.84
CA LEU A 583 4.15 -19.15 1.30
C LEU A 583 5.55 -19.26 1.93
N ILE A 584 6.48 -19.88 1.22
CA ILE A 584 7.84 -20.13 1.71
C ILE A 584 8.74 -18.96 1.32
N ARG A 585 9.41 -18.37 2.29
CA ARG A 585 10.31 -17.23 2.09
C ARG A 585 11.38 -17.51 1.02
N GLY A 586 11.57 -16.55 0.12
CA GLY A 586 12.51 -16.63 -1.00
C GLY A 586 11.98 -17.37 -2.22
N THR A 587 10.69 -17.81 -2.22
CA THR A 587 10.02 -18.30 -3.42
C THR A 587 9.37 -17.14 -4.18
N PRO A 588 9.17 -17.26 -5.51
CA PRO A 588 8.46 -16.25 -6.28
C PRO A 588 7.06 -15.91 -5.75
N GLU A 589 6.34 -16.91 -5.24
CA GLU A 589 5.00 -16.76 -4.66
C GLU A 589 5.02 -15.91 -3.39
N TYR A 590 6.04 -16.10 -2.55
CA TYR A 590 6.25 -15.30 -1.35
C TYR A 590 6.54 -13.83 -1.71
N GLU A 591 7.47 -13.59 -2.63
CA GLU A 591 7.83 -12.25 -3.09
C GLU A 591 6.63 -11.54 -3.75
N GLN A 592 5.83 -12.27 -4.53
CA GLN A 592 4.61 -11.74 -5.14
C GLN A 592 3.57 -11.39 -4.07
N PHE A 593 3.42 -12.21 -3.03
CA PHE A 593 2.52 -11.92 -1.92
C PHE A 593 2.92 -10.62 -1.21
N LEU A 594 4.21 -10.43 -0.86
CA LEU A 594 4.66 -9.20 -0.22
C LEU A 594 4.39 -7.96 -1.11
N LEU A 595 4.61 -8.07 -2.43
CA LEU A 595 4.33 -7.01 -3.39
C LEU A 595 2.83 -6.65 -3.40
N VAL A 596 1.94 -7.64 -3.38
CA VAL A 596 0.49 -7.40 -3.31
C VAL A 596 0.11 -6.76 -1.98
N VAL A 597 0.68 -7.22 -0.87
CA VAL A 597 0.42 -6.63 0.46
C VAL A 597 0.83 -5.17 0.49
N GLN A 598 2.06 -4.83 0.04
CA GLN A 598 2.50 -3.43 0.01
C GLN A 598 1.63 -2.58 -0.91
N THR A 599 1.25 -3.11 -2.08
CA THR A 599 0.34 -2.40 -2.99
C THR A 599 -0.97 -2.02 -2.30
N LEU A 600 -1.54 -2.91 -1.49
CA LEU A 600 -2.75 -2.61 -0.71
C LEU A 600 -2.51 -1.61 0.42
N LEU A 601 -1.33 -1.62 1.04
CA LEU A 601 -0.97 -0.75 2.15
C LEU A 601 -0.57 0.68 1.71
N ASP A 602 -0.14 0.88 0.47
CA ASP A 602 0.35 2.19 -0.02
C ASP A 602 -0.51 3.40 0.39
N PRO A 603 -1.86 3.35 0.35
CA PRO A 603 -2.69 4.48 0.78
C PRO A 603 -2.59 4.84 2.27
N ALA A 604 -2.09 3.89 3.09
CA ALA A 604 -1.88 4.04 4.53
C ALA A 604 -0.39 4.02 4.91
N ASP A 605 0.53 4.00 3.94
CA ASP A 605 1.97 3.94 4.19
C ASP A 605 2.63 5.31 4.05
N SER A 606 3.44 5.68 5.02
CA SER A 606 4.20 6.94 5.04
C SER A 606 5.00 7.19 3.76
N ALA A 607 5.47 6.16 3.05
CA ALA A 607 6.22 6.30 1.80
C ALA A 607 5.46 7.14 0.76
N SER A 608 4.14 6.91 0.67
CA SER A 608 3.28 7.61 -0.30
C SER A 608 2.92 9.05 0.10
N TRP A 609 3.19 9.45 1.35
CA TRP A 609 2.76 10.74 1.91
C TRP A 609 3.90 11.62 2.41
N ALA A 610 5.11 11.09 2.59
CA ALA A 610 6.23 11.80 3.22
C ALA A 610 6.55 13.12 2.53
N ALA A 611 6.55 13.15 1.21
CA ALA A 611 6.82 14.38 0.44
C ALA A 611 5.73 15.44 0.67
N GLU A 612 4.45 15.06 0.76
CA GLU A 612 3.35 15.98 1.04
C GLU A 612 3.47 16.55 2.46
N THR A 613 3.78 15.70 3.45
CA THR A 613 3.99 16.13 4.84
C THR A 613 5.16 17.11 4.95
N ALA A 614 6.32 16.75 4.40
CA ALA A 614 7.54 17.59 4.45
C ALA A 614 7.37 18.93 3.71
N ALA A 615 6.59 18.96 2.63
CA ALA A 615 6.28 20.20 1.93
C ALA A 615 5.35 21.13 2.75
N ARG A 616 4.60 20.59 3.71
CA ARG A 616 3.60 21.32 4.49
C ARG A 616 4.11 21.81 5.84
N ILE A 617 4.87 20.99 6.56
CA ILE A 617 5.30 21.28 7.94
C ILE A 617 6.75 20.84 8.19
N PRO A 618 7.43 21.45 9.20
CA PRO A 618 8.70 20.92 9.68
C PRO A 618 8.53 19.52 10.27
N VAL A 619 9.42 18.61 9.84
CA VAL A 619 9.49 17.22 10.33
C VAL A 619 10.89 16.98 10.92
N ILE A 620 10.93 16.41 12.13
CA ILE A 620 12.14 15.85 12.71
C ILE A 620 11.98 14.33 12.68
N HIS A 621 12.89 13.65 12.02
CA HIS A 621 12.94 12.20 11.95
C HIS A 621 14.12 11.69 12.78
N ASN A 622 13.84 10.86 13.78
CA ASN A 622 14.84 10.20 14.61
C ASN A 622 14.93 8.72 14.26
N GLN A 623 16.11 8.29 13.82
CA GLN A 623 16.43 6.90 13.53
C GLN A 623 17.22 6.28 14.70
N VAL A 624 16.94 5.03 15.01
CA VAL A 624 17.67 4.27 16.01
C VAL A 624 18.78 3.47 15.32
N GLN A 625 20.01 3.76 15.66
CA GLN A 625 21.16 3.05 15.08
C GLN A 625 21.14 1.58 15.49
N GLY A 626 21.18 0.67 14.52
CA GLY A 626 21.19 -0.78 14.77
C GLY A 626 19.81 -1.31 15.22
N ASP A 627 18.73 -0.62 14.91
CA ASP A 627 17.38 -1.10 15.17
C ASP A 627 17.15 -2.40 14.40
N THR A 628 16.80 -3.46 15.12
CA THR A 628 16.49 -4.79 14.56
C THR A 628 15.00 -5.00 14.36
N THR A 629 14.16 -4.12 14.92
CA THR A 629 12.71 -4.18 14.76
C THR A 629 12.25 -3.34 13.57
N VAL A 630 12.83 -2.15 13.43
CA VAL A 630 12.64 -1.26 12.28
C VAL A 630 14.00 -1.04 11.61
N PRO A 631 14.43 -1.94 10.70
CA PRO A 631 15.70 -1.77 9.99
C PRO A 631 15.75 -0.43 9.25
N ASN A 632 16.86 0.30 9.38
CA ASN A 632 17.01 1.57 8.69
C ASN A 632 17.12 1.39 7.17
N VAL A 633 17.76 0.32 6.71
CA VAL A 633 17.94 -0.02 5.29
C VAL A 633 17.49 -1.45 5.04
N ILE A 634 16.72 -1.64 3.97
CA ILE A 634 16.30 -2.97 3.50
C ILE A 634 16.91 -3.22 2.12
N PRO A 635 17.82 -4.19 1.99
CA PRO A 635 18.44 -4.51 0.70
C PRO A 635 17.40 -4.86 -0.37
N GLY A 636 17.49 -4.23 -1.54
CA GLY A 636 16.57 -4.46 -2.65
C GLY A 636 15.24 -3.72 -2.57
N SER A 637 14.95 -3.00 -1.48
CA SER A 637 13.73 -2.22 -1.29
C SER A 637 14.07 -0.79 -0.84
N PRO A 638 14.53 0.08 -1.75
CA PRO A 638 15.04 1.41 -1.41
C PRO A 638 13.98 2.33 -0.79
N LEU A 639 12.70 2.09 -1.03
CA LEU A 639 11.57 2.81 -0.43
C LEU A 639 11.02 2.11 0.82
N SER A 640 11.87 1.35 1.54
CA SER A 640 11.49 0.66 2.76
C SER A 640 12.56 0.80 3.84
N GLY A 641 12.11 0.90 5.10
CA GLY A 641 12.98 1.11 6.26
C GLY A 641 13.01 2.54 6.76
N GLY A 642 13.80 2.78 7.80
CA GLY A 642 13.86 4.12 8.44
C GLY A 642 14.50 5.18 7.54
N GLU A 643 15.57 4.86 6.80
CA GLU A 643 16.28 5.83 5.93
C GLU A 643 15.46 6.28 4.72
N ALA A 644 14.56 5.45 4.24
CA ALA A 644 13.75 5.75 3.07
C ALA A 644 12.75 6.93 3.28
N LEU A 645 12.60 7.40 4.52
CA LEU A 645 11.78 8.57 4.85
C LEU A 645 12.56 9.90 4.67
N ASN A 646 13.88 9.87 4.52
CA ASN A 646 14.72 11.04 4.32
C ASN A 646 14.80 11.44 2.84
#